data_9205a24d10e7cba9c1fd5db09084e38a
#
_entry.id   9205a24d10e7cba9c1fd5db09084e38a
#
_cell.length_a   1.000
_cell.length_b   1.000
_cell.length_c   1.000
_cell.angle_alpha   90.00
_cell.angle_beta   90.00
_cell.angle_gamma   90.00
#
_symmetry.space_group_name_H-M   'P 1'
#
loop_
_entity.id
_entity.type
_entity.pdbx_description
1 polymer ?
#
loop_
_entity_poly.entity_id
_entity_poly.type
_entity_poly.pdbx_seq_one_letter_code
_entity_poly.pdbx_strand_id
1 'polypeptide(L)'
;MPDSIIQIPASGFSECWELKLTGLPKNLTQMGEWAFHQCKNVRFTSLPDGLETIGWYAFAGADNIELTELPSNLISIGSAVFAGKQSVLPEDLPASLKMIGASTFGGIKNFNPKSIPSGVSEIGEGAFDGCEALSWTKLPDYLVRIGENTFRNCWHLAATELPSGLREIGESAFENCYFLNITELPDGLFTIGDRAFKNCGIKSLSIPASVDHIGTDAFYGCYPSVVKIYASEPPKMLDTYLGNRAEAIYVPEQSIPKYESAANWSKWKGKYRALSDDDTPEPPVPDGNKIQFEDSAVKAICVSNWDKDGDGELSYEEAADVRTIGSAFSRSTDIRSFKEFEYFTGLTAVPDDGFSGCKYLIDFKLPVKVIRIGNSAFSGCPNLCLTELPDGLEDIGHRAFAGCGNIRLNSLPETLRSIGAYAFSSCDNVNLTKLPPLLTSIETGTFEGSNGVLPEELPSGLVSIGPSAFRSITKLNLKKLPDGLTFIGLQAFEGCETLALTELPSGLTTIELRAFKRCGDLKLKSLPAGITKIDKEAFAGCVSLEFTSLPEALTEIGKMAFMNCAFRQLTLPAGVVRIEEDAFKGCESMKAVNILAEDPPVMDDIYLGEYADVIRVPAASLEKYRTASGWSQWKAKFRPIAAE
;
A
#
# COMPACT_ATOMS: atom_id res chain seq x y z
N MET A 1 -24.08 22.66 26.24
CA MET A 1 -24.74 22.09 25.04
C MET A 1 -25.89 21.19 25.49
N PRO A 2 -26.99 21.02 24.71
CA PRO A 2 -28.05 20.06 25.05
C PRO A 2 -27.57 18.60 25.00
N ASP A 3 -28.05 17.76 25.94
CA ASP A 3 -27.69 16.34 25.98
C ASP A 3 -28.26 15.52 24.82
N SER A 4 -29.15 16.09 23.99
CA SER A 4 -29.65 15.48 22.77
C SER A 4 -28.62 15.44 21.62
N ILE A 5 -27.52 16.12 21.75
CA ILE A 5 -26.43 16.11 20.75
C ILE A 5 -25.63 14.81 20.93
N ILE A 6 -25.60 13.99 19.88
CA ILE A 6 -24.85 12.72 19.83
C ILE A 6 -23.57 12.80 19.00
N GLN A 7 -23.43 13.86 18.20
CA GLN A 7 -22.27 14.08 17.35
C GLN A 7 -21.92 15.57 17.26
N ILE A 8 -20.64 15.91 17.35
CA ILE A 8 -20.11 17.21 16.96
C ILE A 8 -19.51 17.05 15.56
N PRO A 9 -20.00 17.79 14.57
CA PRO A 9 -19.52 17.65 13.19
C PRO A 9 -18.07 18.13 13.04
N ALA A 10 -17.45 17.80 11.91
CA ALA A 10 -16.13 18.33 11.56
C ALA A 10 -16.14 19.86 11.59
N SER A 11 -15.10 20.46 12.20
CA SER A 11 -14.94 21.90 12.40
C SER A 11 -16.08 22.59 13.15
N GLY A 12 -16.91 21.85 13.89
CA GLY A 12 -18.13 22.37 14.51
C GLY A 12 -17.93 23.61 15.38
N PHE A 13 -16.78 23.74 16.05
CA PHE A 13 -16.38 24.90 16.84
C PHE A 13 -14.95 25.35 16.52
N SER A 14 -14.42 24.99 15.36
CA SER A 14 -13.05 25.39 14.97
C SER A 14 -12.90 26.91 15.02
N GLU A 15 -11.76 27.37 15.58
CA GLU A 15 -11.40 28.79 15.71
C GLU A 15 -12.37 29.63 16.57
N CYS A 16 -13.19 29.00 17.39
CA CYS A 16 -14.05 29.69 18.36
C CYS A 16 -13.23 30.13 19.58
N TRP A 17 -12.38 31.14 19.43
CA TRP A 17 -11.37 31.54 20.43
C TRP A 17 -12.00 32.05 21.75
N GLU A 18 -13.19 32.62 21.70
CA GLU A 18 -13.90 33.13 22.87
C GLU A 18 -14.81 32.07 23.54
N LEU A 19 -14.93 30.87 22.95
CA LEU A 19 -15.79 29.82 23.47
C LEU A 19 -15.31 29.35 24.85
N LYS A 20 -16.13 29.58 25.87
CA LYS A 20 -15.91 29.12 27.22
C LYS A 20 -16.81 27.91 27.50
N LEU A 21 -16.28 26.72 27.37
CA LEU A 21 -17.02 25.48 27.57
C LEU A 21 -16.23 24.59 28.55
N THR A 22 -16.94 24.06 29.56
CA THR A 22 -16.35 23.21 30.61
C THR A 22 -16.84 21.77 30.56
N GLY A 23 -17.80 21.45 29.69
CA GLY A 23 -18.33 20.09 29.53
C GLY A 23 -18.98 19.88 28.18
N LEU A 24 -19.09 18.64 27.79
CA LEU A 24 -19.69 18.15 26.56
C LEU A 24 -21.03 17.47 26.83
N PRO A 25 -21.93 17.33 25.82
CA PRO A 25 -23.18 16.59 25.95
C PRO A 25 -22.96 15.15 26.41
N LYS A 26 -23.74 14.69 27.40
CA LYS A 26 -23.55 13.35 27.99
C LYS A 26 -23.75 12.19 27.01
N ASN A 27 -24.59 12.39 25.99
CA ASN A 27 -24.90 11.38 24.98
C ASN A 27 -24.00 11.49 23.72
N LEU A 28 -22.93 12.27 23.78
CA LEU A 28 -22.00 12.42 22.66
C LEU A 28 -21.25 11.12 22.41
N THR A 29 -21.34 10.58 21.20
CA THR A 29 -20.65 9.35 20.75
C THR A 29 -19.53 9.63 19.76
N GLN A 30 -19.61 10.76 19.03
CA GLN A 30 -18.62 11.09 17.99
C GLN A 30 -18.23 12.56 18.04
N MET A 31 -16.93 12.79 17.93
CA MET A 31 -16.34 14.12 17.75
C MET A 31 -15.63 14.17 16.40
N GLY A 32 -16.06 15.08 15.53
CA GLY A 32 -15.51 15.24 14.19
C GLY A 32 -14.11 15.84 14.18
N GLU A 33 -13.49 15.82 13.01
CA GLU A 33 -12.19 16.43 12.75
C GLU A 33 -12.23 17.94 13.03
N TRP A 34 -11.14 18.50 13.62
CA TRP A 34 -11.02 19.93 13.91
C TRP A 34 -12.13 20.49 14.83
N ALA A 35 -12.90 19.63 15.53
CA ALA A 35 -14.12 20.04 16.24
C ALA A 35 -13.92 21.23 17.20
N PHE A 36 -12.81 21.29 17.94
CA PHE A 36 -12.41 22.37 18.85
C PHE A 36 -11.02 22.92 18.53
N HIS A 37 -10.58 22.83 17.27
CA HIS A 37 -9.29 23.35 16.84
C HIS A 37 -9.17 24.84 17.18
N GLN A 38 -8.03 25.23 17.79
CA GLN A 38 -7.75 26.61 18.23
C GLN A 38 -8.75 27.21 19.25
N CYS A 39 -9.56 26.39 19.91
CA CYS A 39 -10.47 26.85 20.98
C CYS A 39 -9.71 27.06 22.29
N LYS A 40 -8.97 28.14 22.41
CA LYS A 40 -8.03 28.40 23.53
C LYS A 40 -8.69 28.52 24.93
N ASN A 41 -9.99 28.79 24.98
CA ASN A 41 -10.72 29.04 26.24
C ASN A 41 -11.60 27.87 26.69
N VAL A 42 -11.67 26.75 25.94
CA VAL A 42 -12.36 25.54 26.41
C VAL A 42 -11.54 24.86 27.51
N ARG A 43 -12.22 24.28 28.51
CA ARG A 43 -11.61 23.60 29.62
C ARG A 43 -12.36 22.30 29.91
N PHE A 44 -11.83 21.18 29.45
CA PHE A 44 -12.42 19.89 29.72
C PHE A 44 -11.56 19.11 30.74
N THR A 45 -12.20 18.65 31.80
CA THR A 45 -11.59 17.76 32.80
C THR A 45 -12.05 16.31 32.65
N SER A 46 -13.11 16.09 31.88
CA SER A 46 -13.61 14.78 31.48
C SER A 46 -14.26 14.85 30.10
N LEU A 47 -14.33 13.71 29.42
CA LEU A 47 -15.10 13.50 28.20
C LEU A 47 -16.27 12.56 28.49
N PRO A 48 -17.39 12.62 27.74
CA PRO A 48 -18.54 11.74 27.97
C PRO A 48 -18.18 10.26 27.80
N ASP A 49 -18.64 9.40 28.70
CA ASP A 49 -18.34 7.94 28.69
C ASP A 49 -18.77 7.23 27.41
N GLY A 50 -19.83 7.74 26.76
CA GLY A 50 -20.33 7.21 25.48
C GLY A 50 -19.50 7.56 24.26
N LEU A 51 -18.44 8.40 24.40
CA LEU A 51 -17.63 8.84 23.26
C LEU A 51 -16.79 7.69 22.70
N GLU A 52 -17.03 7.34 21.44
CA GLU A 52 -16.37 6.25 20.73
C GLU A 52 -15.21 6.73 19.84
N THR A 53 -15.35 7.92 19.26
CA THR A 53 -14.35 8.44 18.30
C THR A 53 -14.05 9.92 18.51
N ILE A 54 -12.75 10.26 18.42
CA ILE A 54 -12.26 11.64 18.39
C ILE A 54 -11.53 11.84 17.06
N GLY A 55 -12.03 12.76 16.23
CA GLY A 55 -11.49 13.04 14.89
C GLY A 55 -10.14 13.74 14.90
N TRP A 56 -9.50 13.82 13.75
CA TRP A 56 -8.18 14.44 13.57
C TRP A 56 -8.16 15.90 14.05
N TYR A 57 -7.09 16.31 14.75
CA TYR A 57 -6.90 17.67 15.25
C TYR A 57 -8.06 18.20 16.10
N ALA A 58 -8.92 17.32 16.63
CA ALA A 58 -10.16 17.77 17.32
C ALA A 58 -9.89 18.76 18.45
N PHE A 59 -8.77 18.63 19.16
CA PHE A 59 -8.35 19.55 20.21
C PHE A 59 -7.04 20.29 19.90
N ALA A 60 -6.54 20.28 18.68
CA ALA A 60 -5.28 20.96 18.36
C ALA A 60 -5.39 22.48 18.64
N GLY A 61 -4.45 23.01 19.45
CA GLY A 61 -4.47 24.41 19.90
C GLY A 61 -5.52 24.75 20.96
N ALA A 62 -6.18 23.76 21.56
CA ALA A 62 -7.02 23.94 22.77
C ALA A 62 -6.19 23.61 24.02
N ASP A 63 -5.48 24.58 24.60
CA ASP A 63 -4.36 24.37 25.54
C ASP A 63 -4.76 24.06 27.00
N ASN A 64 -6.06 24.07 27.34
CA ASN A 64 -6.57 23.93 28.70
C ASN A 64 -7.38 22.63 28.91
N ILE A 65 -6.92 21.51 28.33
CA ILE A 65 -7.55 20.21 28.48
C ILE A 65 -6.76 19.41 29.51
N GLU A 66 -7.41 19.07 30.62
CA GLU A 66 -6.83 18.35 31.75
C GLU A 66 -7.68 17.11 32.05
N LEU A 67 -7.48 16.02 31.30
CA LEU A 67 -8.26 14.80 31.44
C LEU A 67 -7.68 13.88 32.50
N THR A 68 -8.49 13.52 33.50
CA THR A 68 -8.13 12.53 34.52
C THR A 68 -8.38 11.09 34.04
N GLU A 69 -9.27 10.93 33.05
CA GLU A 69 -9.59 9.66 32.42
C GLU A 69 -10.03 9.87 30.97
N LEU A 70 -9.88 8.84 30.15
CA LEU A 70 -10.45 8.76 28.81
C LEU A 70 -11.71 7.89 28.84
N PRO A 71 -12.71 8.17 27.96
CA PRO A 71 -13.95 7.41 27.90
C PRO A 71 -13.72 5.90 27.75
N SER A 72 -14.40 5.10 28.56
CA SER A 72 -14.24 3.63 28.54
C SER A 72 -14.68 2.96 27.23
N ASN A 73 -15.51 3.66 26.43
CA ASN A 73 -15.98 3.19 25.11
C ASN A 73 -15.15 3.74 23.93
N LEU A 74 -14.08 4.49 24.20
CA LEU A 74 -13.28 5.13 23.16
C LEU A 74 -12.54 4.07 22.31
N ILE A 75 -12.88 4.00 21.02
CA ILE A 75 -12.35 3.03 20.05
C ILE A 75 -11.18 3.63 19.27
N SER A 76 -11.27 4.94 18.95
CA SER A 76 -10.31 5.60 18.06
C SER A 76 -10.00 7.02 18.51
N ILE A 77 -8.70 7.34 18.53
CA ILE A 77 -8.19 8.70 18.69
C ILE A 77 -7.46 9.07 17.41
N GLY A 78 -7.95 10.09 16.72
CA GLY A 78 -7.42 10.56 15.45
C GLY A 78 -6.03 11.19 15.54
N SER A 79 -5.47 11.57 14.40
CA SER A 79 -4.15 12.18 14.33
C SER A 79 -4.09 13.55 15.01
N ALA A 80 -2.98 13.81 15.72
CA ALA A 80 -2.66 15.07 16.35
C ALA A 80 -3.74 15.64 17.31
N VAL A 81 -4.56 14.77 17.90
CA VAL A 81 -5.65 15.20 18.81
C VAL A 81 -5.08 15.97 20.01
N PHE A 82 -4.02 15.49 20.63
CA PHE A 82 -3.38 16.10 21.80
C PHE A 82 -1.98 16.65 21.51
N ALA A 83 -1.55 16.71 20.27
CA ALA A 83 -0.18 17.08 19.91
C ALA A 83 0.23 18.46 20.42
N GLY A 84 1.48 18.55 20.90
CA GLY A 84 2.14 19.81 21.26
C GLY A 84 1.66 20.46 22.56
N LYS A 85 0.92 19.74 23.40
CA LYS A 85 0.28 20.31 24.60
C LYS A 85 1.04 20.00 25.87
N GLN A 86 0.95 20.93 26.81
CA GLN A 86 1.24 20.68 28.23
C GLN A 86 0.00 20.10 28.95
N SER A 87 -0.83 19.35 28.24
CA SER A 87 -2.05 18.76 28.81
C SER A 87 -1.69 17.66 29.80
N VAL A 88 -2.46 17.57 30.87
CA VAL A 88 -2.44 16.42 31.78
C VAL A 88 -3.34 15.36 31.14
N LEU A 89 -2.77 14.22 30.78
CA LEU A 89 -3.48 13.06 30.28
C LEU A 89 -3.39 11.91 31.26
N PRO A 90 -4.38 11.01 31.31
CA PRO A 90 -4.39 9.89 32.26
C PRO A 90 -3.29 8.86 31.93
N GLU A 91 -2.85 8.16 32.98
CA GLU A 91 -1.89 7.06 32.85
C GLU A 91 -2.51 5.78 32.24
N ASP A 92 -3.84 5.65 32.30
CA ASP A 92 -4.54 4.49 31.78
C ASP A 92 -5.25 4.83 30.46
N LEU A 93 -4.94 4.08 29.42
CA LEU A 93 -5.65 4.11 28.15
C LEU A 93 -6.82 3.10 28.18
N PRO A 94 -7.99 3.44 27.60
CA PRO A 94 -9.16 2.56 27.67
C PRO A 94 -8.96 1.24 26.92
N ALA A 95 -9.40 0.12 27.51
CA ALA A 95 -9.26 -1.22 26.93
C ALA A 95 -10.00 -1.39 25.58
N SER A 96 -10.99 -0.54 25.32
CA SER A 96 -11.74 -0.48 24.05
C SER A 96 -10.94 0.06 22.87
N LEU A 97 -9.82 0.76 23.13
CA LEU A 97 -9.05 1.47 22.12
C LEU A 97 -8.47 0.50 21.08
N LYS A 98 -8.65 0.83 19.80
CA LYS A 98 -8.18 0.05 18.63
C LYS A 98 -7.17 0.79 17.78
N MET A 99 -7.23 2.13 17.78
CA MET A 99 -6.41 2.96 16.91
C MET A 99 -5.91 4.20 17.65
N ILE A 100 -4.62 4.48 17.51
CA ILE A 100 -3.96 5.72 17.93
C ILE A 100 -3.42 6.37 16.66
N GLY A 101 -3.94 7.53 16.29
CA GLY A 101 -3.57 8.24 15.07
C GLY A 101 -2.15 8.79 15.08
N ALA A 102 -1.69 9.32 13.94
CA ALA A 102 -0.37 9.91 13.83
C ALA A 102 -0.23 11.16 14.73
N SER A 103 0.92 11.30 15.38
CA SER A 103 1.26 12.42 16.29
C SER A 103 0.22 12.67 17.39
N THR A 104 -0.61 11.70 17.74
CA THR A 104 -1.72 11.86 18.69
C THR A 104 -1.26 12.44 20.03
N PHE A 105 -0.15 11.94 20.58
CA PHE A 105 0.45 12.40 21.82
C PHE A 105 1.78 13.15 21.61
N GLY A 106 2.10 13.47 20.36
CA GLY A 106 3.37 14.09 20.01
C GLY A 106 3.65 15.39 20.75
N GLY A 107 4.82 15.50 21.38
CA GLY A 107 5.27 16.67 22.14
C GLY A 107 4.76 16.76 23.57
N ILE A 108 4.00 15.77 24.07
CA ILE A 108 3.54 15.76 25.49
C ILE A 108 4.64 15.13 26.35
N LYS A 109 5.57 15.94 26.82
CA LYS A 109 6.79 15.51 27.50
C LYS A 109 6.57 14.59 28.69
N ASN A 110 5.55 14.84 29.48
CA ASN A 110 5.26 14.13 30.74
C ASN A 110 4.29 12.95 30.55
N PHE A 111 3.87 12.65 29.29
CA PHE A 111 2.94 11.56 29.05
C PHE A 111 3.65 10.20 29.18
N ASN A 112 3.20 9.42 30.16
CA ASN A 112 3.73 8.09 30.45
C ASN A 112 2.58 7.14 30.82
N PRO A 113 1.78 6.70 29.83
CA PRO A 113 0.73 5.72 30.12
C PRO A 113 1.36 4.39 30.55
N LYS A 114 0.68 3.66 31.45
CA LYS A 114 1.18 2.40 32.02
C LYS A 114 1.44 1.34 30.96
N SER A 115 0.59 1.28 29.95
CA SER A 115 0.73 0.36 28.80
C SER A 115 -0.20 0.79 27.66
N ILE A 116 0.01 0.23 26.48
CA ILE A 116 -0.98 0.28 25.40
C ILE A 116 -1.93 -0.92 25.57
N PRO A 117 -3.25 -0.70 25.48
CA PRO A 117 -4.22 -1.79 25.51
C PRO A 117 -3.94 -2.84 24.43
N SER A 118 -4.09 -4.12 24.75
CA SER A 118 -3.85 -5.23 23.83
C SER A 118 -4.76 -5.23 22.59
N GLY A 119 -5.84 -4.46 22.64
CA GLY A 119 -6.76 -4.28 21.53
C GLY A 119 -6.33 -3.26 20.46
N VAL A 120 -5.28 -2.45 20.73
CA VAL A 120 -4.79 -1.46 19.76
C VAL A 120 -4.05 -2.20 18.65
N SER A 121 -4.53 -2.10 17.42
CA SER A 121 -3.93 -2.72 16.24
C SER A 121 -3.12 -1.75 15.38
N GLU A 122 -3.26 -0.45 15.62
CA GLU A 122 -2.61 0.58 14.81
C GLU A 122 -2.10 1.73 15.68
N ILE A 123 -0.82 2.06 15.51
CA ILE A 123 -0.15 3.23 16.09
C ILE A 123 0.42 4.04 14.94
N GLY A 124 -0.07 5.26 14.77
CA GLY A 124 0.33 6.15 13.69
C GLY A 124 1.74 6.71 13.84
N GLU A 125 2.26 7.25 12.76
CA GLU A 125 3.58 7.89 12.70
C GLU A 125 3.68 9.03 13.70
N GLY A 126 4.80 9.10 14.43
CA GLY A 126 5.03 10.12 15.45
C GLY A 126 4.07 10.10 16.64
N ALA A 127 3.25 9.05 16.82
CA ALA A 127 2.19 9.02 17.84
C ALA A 127 2.68 9.38 19.25
N PHE A 128 3.92 9.04 19.60
CA PHE A 128 4.57 9.33 20.87
C PHE A 128 5.85 10.17 20.72
N ASP A 129 6.06 10.84 19.56
CA ASP A 129 7.26 11.67 19.37
C ASP A 129 7.38 12.74 20.48
N GLY A 130 8.51 12.77 21.16
CA GLY A 130 8.75 13.72 22.25
C GLY A 130 8.03 13.43 23.56
N CYS A 131 7.48 12.23 23.76
CA CYS A 131 7.01 11.76 25.06
C CYS A 131 8.23 11.38 25.94
N GLU A 132 8.94 12.40 26.41
CA GLU A 132 10.24 12.24 27.11
C GLU A 132 10.16 11.33 28.34
N ALA A 133 9.03 11.35 29.07
CA ALA A 133 8.80 10.56 30.27
C ALA A 133 8.39 9.10 30.02
N LEU A 134 8.11 8.71 28.76
CA LEU A 134 7.66 7.36 28.43
C LEU A 134 8.70 6.33 28.85
N SER A 135 8.37 5.43 29.79
CA SER A 135 9.33 4.54 30.47
C SER A 135 8.99 3.05 30.32
N TRP A 136 8.35 2.67 29.23
CA TRP A 136 7.99 1.26 29.00
C TRP A 136 9.24 0.38 28.91
N THR A 137 9.15 -0.79 29.54
CA THR A 137 10.17 -1.85 29.44
C THR A 137 9.84 -2.90 28.39
N LYS A 138 8.62 -2.87 27.86
CA LYS A 138 8.14 -3.77 26.80
C LYS A 138 7.21 -3.02 25.85
N LEU A 139 7.35 -3.27 24.56
CA LEU A 139 6.42 -2.81 23.55
C LEU A 139 5.30 -3.83 23.33
N PRO A 140 4.12 -3.43 22.79
CA PRO A 140 3.04 -4.37 22.52
C PRO A 140 3.44 -5.47 21.53
N ASP A 141 3.21 -6.73 21.90
CA ASP A 141 3.66 -7.91 21.13
C ASP A 141 3.03 -8.05 19.74
N TYR A 142 1.91 -7.38 19.50
CA TYR A 142 1.18 -7.42 18.24
C TYR A 142 1.67 -6.41 17.19
N LEU A 143 2.66 -5.57 17.50
CA LEU A 143 3.16 -4.59 16.53
C LEU A 143 3.95 -5.29 15.41
N VAL A 144 3.50 -5.08 14.19
CA VAL A 144 4.13 -5.57 12.95
C VAL A 144 5.03 -4.51 12.34
N ARG A 145 4.70 -3.26 12.56
CA ARG A 145 5.43 -2.09 12.07
C ARG A 145 5.51 -1.04 13.16
N ILE A 146 6.67 -0.40 13.26
CA ILE A 146 6.85 0.84 14.00
C ILE A 146 7.10 1.93 12.98
N GLY A 147 6.15 2.86 12.84
CA GLY A 147 6.17 3.90 11.83
C GLY A 147 7.25 4.95 12.04
N GLU A 148 7.34 5.88 11.11
CA GLU A 148 8.26 7.02 11.17
C GLU A 148 8.04 7.84 12.45
N ASN A 149 9.13 8.20 13.13
CA ASN A 149 9.14 9.03 14.35
C ASN A 149 8.26 8.51 15.51
N THR A 150 7.72 7.28 15.47
CA THR A 150 6.69 6.82 16.43
C THR A 150 7.11 7.01 17.88
N PHE A 151 8.35 6.69 18.26
CA PHE A 151 8.93 6.86 19.59
C PHE A 151 10.13 7.80 19.58
N ARG A 152 10.27 8.66 18.60
CA ARG A 152 11.38 9.62 18.54
C ARG A 152 11.38 10.50 19.78
N ASN A 153 12.56 10.75 20.38
CA ASN A 153 12.73 11.55 21.60
C ASN A 153 11.99 11.01 22.84
N CYS A 154 11.68 9.70 22.89
CA CYS A 154 11.20 9.03 24.09
C CYS A 154 12.41 8.64 24.96
N TRP A 155 13.00 9.61 25.65
CA TRP A 155 14.31 9.48 26.30
C TRP A 155 14.38 8.35 27.31
N HIS A 156 13.29 8.09 28.05
CA HIS A 156 13.23 7.10 29.11
C HIS A 156 12.66 5.74 28.66
N LEU A 157 12.35 5.56 27.37
CA LEU A 157 11.91 4.27 26.84
C LEU A 157 13.02 3.23 27.08
N ALA A 158 12.75 2.23 27.91
CA ALA A 158 13.72 1.27 28.40
C ALA A 158 13.41 -0.17 27.98
N ALA A 159 12.79 -0.35 26.81
CA ALA A 159 12.53 -1.67 26.26
C ALA A 159 13.86 -2.41 25.99
N THR A 160 13.89 -3.69 26.31
CA THR A 160 15.04 -4.57 26.11
C THR A 160 14.84 -5.55 24.96
N GLU A 161 13.60 -5.68 24.50
CA GLU A 161 13.21 -6.55 23.39
C GLU A 161 12.18 -5.84 22.50
N LEU A 162 12.14 -6.20 21.23
CA LEU A 162 11.15 -5.77 20.26
C LEU A 162 10.13 -6.88 20.04
N PRO A 163 8.89 -6.54 19.60
CA PRO A 163 7.87 -7.52 19.28
C PRO A 163 8.37 -8.55 18.26
N SER A 164 8.15 -9.83 18.51
CA SER A 164 8.61 -10.93 17.63
C SER A 164 8.00 -10.85 16.23
N GLY A 165 6.79 -10.28 16.09
CA GLY A 165 6.09 -10.06 14.84
C GLY A 165 6.58 -8.86 14.02
N LEU A 166 7.56 -8.09 14.51
CA LEU A 166 7.97 -6.83 13.88
C LEU A 166 8.71 -7.07 12.56
N ARG A 167 8.30 -6.36 11.50
CA ARG A 167 8.83 -6.48 10.14
C ARG A 167 9.55 -5.24 9.66
N GLU A 168 9.15 -4.09 10.14
CA GLU A 168 9.67 -2.82 9.70
C GLU A 168 9.83 -1.84 10.87
N ILE A 169 10.95 -1.17 10.89
CA ILE A 169 11.22 -0.03 11.77
C ILE A 169 11.45 1.17 10.86
N GLY A 170 10.57 2.15 10.95
CA GLY A 170 10.56 3.36 10.12
C GLY A 170 11.69 4.34 10.42
N GLU A 171 11.77 5.39 9.62
CA GLU A 171 12.73 6.48 9.80
C GLU A 171 12.60 7.09 11.19
N SER A 172 13.73 7.29 11.88
CA SER A 172 13.82 7.92 13.21
C SER A 172 12.88 7.31 14.27
N ALA A 173 12.41 6.06 14.08
CA ALA A 173 11.39 5.45 14.93
C ALA A 173 11.75 5.45 16.42
N PHE A 174 13.02 5.28 16.76
CA PHE A 174 13.58 5.32 18.12
C PHE A 174 14.71 6.35 18.27
N GLU A 175 14.83 7.33 17.37
CA GLU A 175 15.88 8.33 17.49
C GLU A 175 15.83 9.03 18.85
N ASN A 176 16.98 9.09 19.56
CA ASN A 176 17.15 9.64 20.89
C ASN A 176 16.41 8.88 22.03
N CYS A 177 16.17 7.59 21.87
CA CYS A 177 15.72 6.72 22.96
C CYS A 177 16.94 6.23 23.75
N TYR A 178 17.50 7.07 24.61
CA TYR A 178 18.82 6.84 25.23
C TYR A 178 18.89 5.59 26.13
N PHE A 179 17.75 5.17 26.71
CA PHE A 179 17.67 4.00 27.57
C PHE A 179 17.24 2.72 26.83
N LEU A 180 16.88 2.82 25.56
CA LEU A 180 16.56 1.67 24.73
C LEU A 180 17.80 0.82 24.51
N ASN A 181 17.82 -0.40 25.03
CA ASN A 181 18.97 -1.31 24.94
C ASN A 181 18.53 -2.70 24.39
N ILE A 182 18.21 -2.71 23.13
CA ILE A 182 17.86 -3.93 22.40
C ILE A 182 19.14 -4.71 22.10
N THR A 183 19.17 -5.99 22.45
CA THR A 183 20.31 -6.89 22.17
C THR A 183 20.09 -7.76 20.96
N GLU A 184 18.82 -8.00 20.59
CA GLU A 184 18.43 -8.84 19.46
C GLU A 184 17.30 -8.18 18.68
N LEU A 185 17.39 -8.21 17.36
CA LEU A 185 16.30 -7.81 16.48
C LEU A 185 15.48 -9.05 16.14
N PRO A 186 14.15 -8.93 16.02
CA PRO A 186 13.27 -10.08 15.82
C PRO A 186 13.48 -10.74 14.46
N ASP A 187 13.41 -12.08 14.46
CA ASP A 187 13.41 -12.87 13.25
C ASP A 187 12.28 -12.40 12.31
N GLY A 188 12.62 -12.17 11.05
CA GLY A 188 11.67 -11.63 10.08
C GLY A 188 11.59 -10.11 10.01
N LEU A 189 12.34 -9.36 10.82
CA LEU A 189 12.57 -7.94 10.58
C LEU A 189 13.29 -7.78 9.24
N PHE A 190 12.73 -6.99 8.33
CA PHE A 190 13.25 -6.85 6.98
C PHE A 190 13.93 -5.49 6.74
N THR A 191 13.34 -4.42 7.28
CA THR A 191 13.83 -3.06 7.04
C THR A 191 14.08 -2.31 8.34
N ILE A 192 15.24 -1.66 8.41
CA ILE A 192 15.60 -0.68 9.42
C ILE A 192 15.77 0.66 8.71
N GLY A 193 14.91 1.62 9.00
CA GLY A 193 14.87 2.94 8.36
C GLY A 193 16.05 3.84 8.71
N ASP A 194 16.13 4.99 8.04
CA ASP A 194 17.11 6.02 8.31
C ASP A 194 16.99 6.49 9.77
N ARG A 195 18.11 6.62 10.47
CA ARG A 195 18.18 7.08 11.87
C ARG A 195 17.32 6.30 12.87
N ALA A 196 16.86 5.09 12.51
CA ALA A 196 15.88 4.33 13.27
C ALA A 196 16.26 4.16 14.75
N PHE A 197 17.53 3.87 15.06
CA PHE A 197 18.07 3.71 16.42
C PHE A 197 19.13 4.78 16.77
N LYS A 198 19.14 5.89 16.08
CA LYS A 198 20.15 6.92 16.31
C LYS A 198 20.12 7.39 17.77
N ASN A 199 21.31 7.40 18.43
CA ASN A 199 21.49 7.73 19.85
C ASN A 199 20.73 6.83 20.82
N CYS A 200 20.53 5.54 20.50
CA CYS A 200 20.02 4.54 21.44
C CYS A 200 21.14 3.93 22.28
N GLY A 201 20.76 3.35 23.46
CA GLY A 201 21.70 2.75 24.42
C GLY A 201 22.21 1.34 24.07
N ILE A 202 22.22 0.96 22.80
CA ILE A 202 22.55 -0.40 22.31
C ILE A 202 24.02 -0.71 22.56
N LYS A 203 24.31 -1.76 23.35
CA LYS A 203 25.66 -2.20 23.73
C LYS A 203 26.17 -3.43 23.00
N SER A 204 25.28 -4.31 22.57
CA SER A 204 25.50 -5.47 21.69
C SER A 204 24.29 -5.64 20.80
N LEU A 205 24.47 -6.23 19.62
CA LEU A 205 23.36 -6.34 18.68
C LEU A 205 23.46 -7.62 17.85
N SER A 206 22.39 -8.39 17.84
CA SER A 206 22.16 -9.49 16.91
C SER A 206 21.17 -9.08 15.83
N ILE A 207 21.57 -9.19 14.56
CA ILE A 207 20.78 -8.86 13.37
C ILE A 207 20.41 -10.16 12.67
N PRO A 208 19.10 -10.49 12.54
CA PRO A 208 18.66 -11.73 11.93
C PRO A 208 18.94 -11.79 10.43
N ALA A 209 18.89 -12.98 9.86
CA ALA A 209 19.13 -13.22 8.44
C ALA A 209 18.10 -12.54 7.52
N SER A 210 16.93 -12.22 8.05
CA SER A 210 15.83 -11.58 7.34
C SER A 210 16.07 -10.11 6.99
N VAL A 211 16.99 -9.40 7.68
CA VAL A 211 17.25 -7.98 7.42
C VAL A 211 17.94 -7.80 6.07
N ASP A 212 17.27 -7.14 5.12
CA ASP A 212 17.78 -6.81 3.79
C ASP A 212 18.27 -5.36 3.68
N HIS A 213 17.72 -4.46 4.46
CA HIS A 213 18.01 -3.02 4.36
C HIS A 213 18.27 -2.37 5.71
N ILE A 214 19.38 -1.61 5.79
CA ILE A 214 19.75 -0.76 6.93
C ILE A 214 19.97 0.65 6.41
N GLY A 215 19.14 1.60 6.84
CA GLY A 215 19.11 2.97 6.39
C GLY A 215 20.29 3.82 6.83
N THR A 216 20.32 5.06 6.36
CA THR A 216 21.37 6.04 6.66
C THR A 216 21.35 6.41 8.15
N ASP A 217 22.54 6.36 8.79
CA ASP A 217 22.70 6.71 10.21
C ASP A 217 21.80 5.91 11.17
N ALA A 218 21.32 4.73 10.74
CA ALA A 218 20.39 3.92 11.51
C ALA A 218 20.87 3.66 12.94
N PHE A 219 22.18 3.46 13.13
CA PHE A 219 22.83 3.22 14.41
C PHE A 219 23.85 4.33 14.80
N TYR A 220 23.71 5.52 14.24
CA TYR A 220 24.57 6.64 14.64
C TYR A 220 24.44 6.93 16.13
N GLY A 221 25.54 7.02 16.84
CA GLY A 221 25.54 7.25 18.30
C GLY A 221 25.24 5.99 19.14
N CYS A 222 24.97 4.83 18.50
CA CYS A 222 25.03 3.51 19.13
C CYS A 222 26.45 2.97 19.07
N TYR A 223 26.90 2.31 20.13
CA TYR A 223 28.27 1.84 20.22
C TYR A 223 28.33 0.36 20.66
N PRO A 224 27.75 -0.57 19.89
CA PRO A 224 27.80 -1.98 20.23
C PRO A 224 29.25 -2.47 20.22
N SER A 225 29.68 -3.16 21.27
CA SER A 225 31.00 -3.80 21.33
C SER A 225 31.05 -5.09 20.51
N VAL A 226 29.91 -5.76 20.39
CA VAL A 226 29.74 -7.00 19.59
C VAL A 226 28.53 -6.84 18.67
N VAL A 227 28.71 -7.21 17.41
CA VAL A 227 27.64 -7.29 16.41
C VAL A 227 27.62 -8.70 15.82
N LYS A 228 26.47 -9.36 15.86
CA LYS A 228 26.25 -10.66 15.21
C LYS A 228 25.28 -10.46 14.03
N ILE A 229 25.58 -11.00 12.87
CA ILE A 229 24.74 -10.87 11.67
C ILE A 229 24.57 -12.26 11.07
N TYR A 230 23.35 -12.74 11.05
CA TYR A 230 23.05 -14.10 10.60
C TYR A 230 22.83 -14.22 9.09
N ALA A 231 22.76 -13.10 8.35
CA ALA A 231 22.56 -13.09 6.91
C ALA A 231 23.78 -13.67 6.16
N SER A 232 23.55 -14.58 5.24
CA SER A 232 24.59 -15.17 4.37
C SER A 232 25.03 -14.20 3.24
N GLU A 233 24.18 -13.24 2.90
CA GLU A 233 24.49 -12.11 2.02
C GLU A 233 24.46 -10.81 2.83
N PRO A 234 25.44 -9.90 2.65
CA PRO A 234 25.44 -8.64 3.35
C PRO A 234 24.18 -7.80 3.03
N PRO A 235 23.39 -7.36 4.04
CA PRO A 235 22.28 -6.45 3.82
C PRO A 235 22.70 -5.19 3.06
N LYS A 236 21.82 -4.61 2.27
CA LYS A 236 22.02 -3.26 1.71
C LYS A 236 22.14 -2.28 2.87
N MET A 237 23.30 -1.68 3.05
CA MET A 237 23.59 -0.84 4.18
C MET A 237 24.02 0.55 3.74
N LEU A 238 23.32 1.57 4.24
CA LEU A 238 23.67 2.97 4.11
C LEU A 238 24.27 3.54 5.42
N ASP A 239 24.08 2.80 6.53
CA ASP A 239 24.71 3.12 7.81
C ASP A 239 26.23 2.99 7.74
N THR A 240 26.93 3.94 8.35
CA THR A 240 28.39 3.92 8.38
C THR A 240 28.97 3.77 9.79
N TYR A 241 28.15 3.53 10.79
CA TYR A 241 28.53 3.61 12.20
C TYR A 241 28.44 2.29 12.98
N LEU A 242 27.59 1.36 12.55
CA LEU A 242 27.28 0.11 13.26
C LEU A 242 28.50 -0.65 13.78
N GLY A 243 29.51 -0.86 12.96
CA GLY A 243 30.73 -1.61 13.33
C GLY A 243 31.89 -0.74 13.81
N ASN A 244 31.74 0.60 13.93
CA ASN A 244 32.87 1.47 14.19
C ASN A 244 33.55 1.18 15.53
N ARG A 245 32.79 0.91 16.59
CA ARG A 245 33.30 0.56 17.93
C ARG A 245 33.21 -0.93 18.27
N ALA A 246 32.69 -1.74 17.37
CA ALA A 246 32.66 -3.17 17.56
C ALA A 246 34.10 -3.73 17.65
N GLU A 247 34.35 -4.57 18.65
CA GLU A 247 35.58 -5.35 18.77
C GLU A 247 35.59 -6.48 17.75
N ALA A 248 34.43 -7.08 17.51
CA ALA A 248 34.20 -8.12 16.51
C ALA A 248 32.83 -7.99 15.87
N ILE A 249 32.74 -8.40 14.60
CA ILE A 249 31.49 -8.54 13.83
C ILE A 249 31.43 -10.02 13.39
N TYR A 250 30.50 -10.74 13.96
CA TYR A 250 30.31 -12.16 13.68
C TYR A 250 29.35 -12.33 12.51
N VAL A 251 29.76 -13.12 11.50
CA VAL A 251 28.97 -13.44 10.31
C VAL A 251 29.15 -14.95 9.98
N PRO A 252 28.26 -15.57 9.18
CA PRO A 252 28.49 -16.95 8.73
C PRO A 252 29.87 -17.07 8.10
N GLU A 253 30.63 -18.14 8.44
CA GLU A 253 32.04 -18.33 8.05
C GLU A 253 32.26 -18.14 6.54
N GLN A 254 31.41 -18.80 5.73
CA GLN A 254 31.48 -18.73 4.27
C GLN A 254 31.14 -17.34 3.71
N SER A 255 30.56 -16.49 4.51
CA SER A 255 30.11 -15.12 4.09
C SER A 255 31.17 -14.05 4.39
N ILE A 256 32.21 -14.33 5.18
CA ILE A 256 33.26 -13.38 5.52
C ILE A 256 33.81 -12.66 4.28
N PRO A 257 34.21 -13.35 3.17
CA PRO A 257 34.72 -12.66 1.97
C PRO A 257 33.69 -11.72 1.32
N LYS A 258 32.41 -12.06 1.41
CA LYS A 258 31.32 -11.22 0.88
C LYS A 258 31.21 -9.91 1.67
N TYR A 259 31.22 -9.98 3.00
CA TYR A 259 31.20 -8.80 3.88
C TYR A 259 32.45 -7.96 3.74
N GLU A 260 33.62 -8.55 3.58
CA GLU A 260 34.87 -7.84 3.35
C GLU A 260 34.94 -7.08 2.00
N SER A 261 34.13 -7.47 1.03
CA SER A 261 34.07 -6.84 -0.30
C SER A 261 32.83 -6.00 -0.54
N ALA A 262 31.76 -6.16 0.25
CA ALA A 262 30.50 -5.46 0.05
C ALA A 262 30.61 -3.95 0.37
N ALA A 263 29.86 -3.14 -0.38
CA ALA A 263 29.80 -1.71 -0.19
C ALA A 263 29.36 -1.36 1.25
N ASN A 264 30.02 -0.38 1.87
CA ASN A 264 29.85 0.06 3.26
C ASN A 264 30.19 -0.97 4.36
N TRP A 265 30.25 -2.27 4.06
CA TRP A 265 30.71 -3.32 4.97
C TRP A 265 32.24 -3.47 4.96
N SER A 266 32.88 -3.30 3.80
CA SER A 266 34.33 -3.49 3.60
C SER A 266 35.23 -2.61 4.48
N LYS A 267 34.72 -1.51 5.01
CA LYS A 267 35.46 -0.61 5.91
C LYS A 267 35.80 -1.25 7.27
N TRP A 268 35.10 -2.33 7.66
CA TRP A 268 35.37 -3.08 8.89
C TRP A 268 36.14 -4.36 8.63
N LYS A 269 36.78 -4.48 7.46
CA LYS A 269 37.67 -5.59 7.14
C LYS A 269 38.68 -5.80 8.27
N GLY A 270 38.84 -7.08 8.69
CA GLY A 270 39.68 -7.45 9.83
C GLY A 270 38.94 -7.55 11.17
N LYS A 271 37.70 -7.02 11.29
CA LYS A 271 36.83 -7.23 12.45
C LYS A 271 35.92 -8.45 12.32
N TYR A 272 35.77 -9.00 11.10
CA TYR A 272 34.92 -10.16 10.85
C TYR A 272 35.46 -11.42 11.51
N ARG A 273 34.57 -12.18 12.14
CA ARG A 273 34.79 -13.48 12.75
C ARG A 273 33.70 -14.44 12.30
N ALA A 274 33.98 -15.74 12.29
CA ALA A 274 32.98 -16.75 12.08
C ALA A 274 32.01 -16.79 13.26
N LEU A 275 30.69 -16.86 13.01
CA LEU A 275 29.73 -17.31 13.99
C LEU A 275 30.14 -18.73 14.43
N SER A 276 30.18 -19.02 15.72
CA SER A 276 30.36 -20.36 16.24
C SER A 276 29.04 -21.14 16.12
N ASP A 277 29.14 -22.49 16.12
CA ASP A 277 27.95 -23.35 16.10
C ASP A 277 27.04 -23.07 17.33
N ASP A 278 27.64 -22.64 18.46
CA ASP A 278 26.91 -22.19 19.66
C ASP A 278 26.24 -20.80 19.50
N ASP A 279 26.60 -20.00 18.49
CA ASP A 279 26.09 -18.65 18.23
C ASP A 279 24.97 -18.61 17.18
N THR A 280 24.80 -19.66 16.38
CA THR A 280 23.61 -19.81 15.56
C THR A 280 22.47 -20.23 16.47
N PRO A 281 21.30 -19.56 16.46
CA PRO A 281 20.12 -20.16 17.03
C PRO A 281 19.97 -21.51 16.31
N GLU A 282 20.23 -22.62 17.01
CA GLU A 282 19.82 -23.90 16.49
C GLU A 282 18.34 -23.79 16.14
N PRO A 283 17.95 -24.19 14.92
CA PRO A 283 16.55 -24.54 14.75
C PRO A 283 16.29 -25.57 15.85
N PRO A 284 15.25 -25.38 16.68
CA PRO A 284 14.99 -26.31 17.77
C PRO A 284 15.11 -27.72 17.20
N VAL A 285 16.10 -28.50 17.70
CA VAL A 285 16.22 -29.92 17.33
C VAL A 285 14.90 -30.52 17.81
N PRO A 286 14.06 -31.04 16.90
CA PRO A 286 12.77 -31.54 17.32
C PRO A 286 13.05 -32.71 18.29
N ASP A 287 12.61 -32.56 19.54
CA ASP A 287 12.55 -33.65 20.46
C ASP A 287 11.52 -34.65 19.92
N GLY A 288 12.02 -35.61 19.13
CA GLY A 288 11.25 -36.68 18.49
C GLY A 288 10.15 -36.18 17.56
N ASN A 289 10.19 -36.51 16.30
CA ASN A 289 9.13 -36.48 15.23
C ASN A 289 7.89 -35.53 15.36
N LYS A 290 7.86 -34.59 16.33
CA LYS A 290 6.73 -33.69 16.67
C LYS A 290 7.03 -32.26 16.27
N ILE A 291 6.07 -31.60 15.61
CA ILE A 291 6.15 -30.20 15.20
C ILE A 291 6.03 -29.30 16.43
N GLN A 292 6.99 -28.40 16.61
CA GLN A 292 6.94 -27.35 17.63
C GLN A 292 6.24 -26.12 17.06
N PHE A 293 4.98 -25.90 17.41
CA PHE A 293 4.21 -24.75 16.95
C PHE A 293 4.53 -23.53 17.80
N GLU A 294 4.85 -22.40 17.12
CA GLU A 294 4.97 -21.09 17.79
C GLU A 294 3.60 -20.59 18.30
N ASP A 295 2.54 -20.89 17.55
CA ASP A 295 1.19 -20.42 17.81
C ASP A 295 0.33 -21.54 18.38
N SER A 296 -0.07 -21.40 19.66
CA SER A 296 -0.88 -22.40 20.35
C SER A 296 -2.30 -22.56 19.75
N ALA A 297 -2.85 -21.52 19.11
CA ALA A 297 -4.13 -21.60 18.43
C ALA A 297 -4.00 -22.43 17.15
N VAL A 298 -2.90 -22.23 16.40
CA VAL A 298 -2.57 -23.06 15.23
C VAL A 298 -2.39 -24.51 15.67
N LYS A 299 -1.60 -24.76 16.73
CA LYS A 299 -1.42 -26.11 17.30
C LYS A 299 -2.76 -26.77 17.58
N ALA A 300 -3.63 -26.08 18.32
CA ALA A 300 -4.95 -26.62 18.69
C ALA A 300 -5.79 -27.01 17.47
N ILE A 301 -5.79 -26.18 16.42
CA ILE A 301 -6.49 -26.47 15.16
C ILE A 301 -5.87 -27.69 14.47
N CYS A 302 -4.53 -27.74 14.39
CA CYS A 302 -3.81 -28.84 13.74
C CYS A 302 -4.05 -30.18 14.44
N VAL A 303 -3.89 -30.22 15.75
CA VAL A 303 -4.16 -31.42 16.57
C VAL A 303 -5.61 -31.85 16.44
N SER A 304 -6.56 -30.93 16.56
CA SER A 304 -8.00 -31.25 16.43
C SER A 304 -8.38 -31.87 15.08
N ASN A 305 -7.62 -31.60 14.01
CA ASN A 305 -7.98 -32.03 12.66
C ASN A 305 -7.13 -33.21 12.14
N TRP A 306 -5.85 -33.31 12.56
CA TRP A 306 -4.91 -34.21 11.90
C TRP A 306 -4.02 -35.05 12.83
N ASP A 307 -4.12 -34.91 14.15
CA ASP A 307 -3.53 -35.83 15.12
C ASP A 307 -4.26 -37.20 15.01
N LYS A 308 -3.59 -38.18 14.41
CA LYS A 308 -4.17 -39.49 14.11
C LYS A 308 -3.99 -40.49 15.24
N ASP A 309 -2.91 -40.37 16.00
CA ASP A 309 -2.59 -41.28 17.10
C ASP A 309 -3.17 -40.82 18.45
N GLY A 310 -3.68 -39.58 18.51
CA GLY A 310 -4.40 -39.01 19.66
C GLY A 310 -3.46 -38.66 20.83
N ASP A 311 -2.17 -38.40 20.54
CA ASP A 311 -1.19 -38.10 21.58
C ASP A 311 -1.18 -36.60 22.00
N GLY A 312 -2.02 -35.76 21.35
CA GLY A 312 -2.18 -34.34 21.63
C GLY A 312 -1.10 -33.45 20.98
N GLU A 313 -0.31 -34.01 20.08
CA GLU A 313 0.70 -33.33 19.30
C GLU A 313 0.44 -33.57 17.80
N LEU A 314 1.19 -32.89 16.92
CA LEU A 314 1.20 -33.22 15.48
C LEU A 314 2.63 -33.59 15.08
N SER A 315 2.81 -34.78 14.54
CA SER A 315 4.09 -35.22 14.01
C SER A 315 4.35 -34.68 12.60
N TYR A 316 5.59 -34.64 12.16
CA TYR A 316 5.96 -34.32 10.77
C TYR A 316 5.35 -35.29 9.76
N GLU A 317 5.17 -36.57 10.13
CA GLU A 317 4.56 -37.59 9.28
C GLU A 317 3.05 -37.31 9.09
N GLU A 318 2.35 -36.98 10.18
CA GLU A 318 0.92 -36.61 10.12
C GLU A 318 0.69 -35.36 9.29
N ALA A 319 1.51 -34.31 9.48
CA ALA A 319 1.45 -33.10 8.68
C ALA A 319 1.73 -33.39 7.19
N ALA A 320 2.74 -34.24 6.90
CA ALA A 320 3.07 -34.63 5.54
C ALA A 320 1.97 -35.50 4.86
N ASP A 321 1.14 -36.14 5.65
CA ASP A 321 0.00 -36.92 5.15
C ASP A 321 -1.25 -36.07 4.84
N VAL A 322 -1.30 -34.81 5.27
CA VAL A 322 -2.42 -33.91 4.98
C VAL A 322 -2.47 -33.60 3.48
N ARG A 323 -3.63 -33.83 2.86
CA ARG A 323 -3.88 -33.55 1.43
C ARG A 323 -4.70 -32.31 1.18
N THR A 324 -5.45 -31.88 2.17
CA THR A 324 -6.19 -30.60 2.17
C THR A 324 -6.42 -30.14 3.60
N ILE A 325 -6.40 -28.83 3.78
CA ILE A 325 -6.74 -28.19 5.06
C ILE A 325 -8.21 -27.74 5.09
N GLY A 326 -8.91 -27.80 3.93
CA GLY A 326 -10.27 -27.29 3.83
C GLY A 326 -10.37 -25.84 4.32
N SER A 327 -11.36 -25.57 5.17
CA SER A 327 -11.60 -24.25 5.79
C SER A 327 -11.19 -24.19 7.27
N ALA A 328 -10.31 -25.10 7.74
CA ALA A 328 -9.97 -25.23 9.16
C ALA A 328 -9.44 -23.92 9.79
N PHE A 329 -8.76 -23.08 9.01
CA PHE A 329 -8.21 -21.81 9.46
C PHE A 329 -9.02 -20.59 9.02
N SER A 330 -10.00 -20.75 8.12
CA SER A 330 -10.76 -19.64 7.55
C SER A 330 -11.41 -18.77 8.64
N ARG A 331 -11.23 -17.45 8.52
CA ARG A 331 -11.75 -16.43 9.45
C ARG A 331 -11.29 -16.59 10.90
N SER A 332 -10.20 -17.31 11.15
CA SER A 332 -9.64 -17.39 12.49
C SER A 332 -9.13 -16.01 12.93
N THR A 333 -9.54 -15.59 14.12
CA THR A 333 -9.09 -14.34 14.76
C THR A 333 -7.98 -14.57 15.77
N ASP A 334 -7.58 -15.82 15.97
CA ASP A 334 -6.67 -16.19 17.05
C ASP A 334 -5.28 -16.53 16.54
N ILE A 335 -5.15 -16.97 15.27
CA ILE A 335 -3.87 -17.36 14.68
C ILE A 335 -3.03 -16.13 14.27
N ARG A 336 -1.74 -16.17 14.60
CA ARG A 336 -0.77 -15.09 14.30
C ARG A 336 0.43 -15.56 13.50
N SER A 337 0.90 -16.79 13.75
CA SER A 337 2.04 -17.40 13.07
C SER A 337 1.71 -18.82 12.65
N PHE A 338 2.05 -19.17 11.41
CA PHE A 338 1.98 -20.53 10.93
C PHE A 338 3.14 -20.81 9.96
N LYS A 339 4.37 -20.62 10.44
CA LYS A 339 5.59 -20.97 9.72
C LYS A 339 5.65 -22.49 9.48
N GLU A 340 5.16 -23.28 10.43
CA GLU A 340 5.14 -24.74 10.40
C GLU A 340 4.23 -25.31 9.30
N PHE A 341 3.47 -24.46 8.59
CA PHE A 341 2.71 -24.90 7.43
C PHE A 341 3.61 -25.47 6.31
N GLU A 342 4.88 -25.08 6.26
CA GLU A 342 5.87 -25.66 5.33
C GLU A 342 6.02 -27.19 5.46
N TYR A 343 5.72 -27.76 6.64
CA TYR A 343 5.81 -29.20 6.90
C TYR A 343 4.61 -30.00 6.36
N PHE A 344 3.56 -29.34 5.92
CA PHE A 344 2.42 -29.97 5.28
C PHE A 344 2.74 -30.37 3.83
N THR A 345 3.81 -31.16 3.66
CA THR A 345 4.43 -31.48 2.36
C THR A 345 3.57 -32.37 1.46
N GLY A 346 2.45 -32.90 1.97
CA GLY A 346 1.44 -33.59 1.19
C GLY A 346 0.49 -32.68 0.43
N LEU A 347 0.49 -31.38 0.73
CA LEU A 347 -0.35 -30.41 0.05
C LEU A 347 0.24 -30.01 -1.31
N THR A 348 -0.59 -30.03 -2.33
CA THR A 348 -0.27 -29.50 -3.66
C THR A 348 -1.05 -28.22 -3.95
N ALA A 349 -2.00 -27.84 -3.10
CA ALA A 349 -2.76 -26.61 -3.21
C ALA A 349 -3.12 -26.03 -1.84
N VAL A 350 -3.13 -24.71 -1.73
CA VAL A 350 -3.88 -24.03 -0.69
C VAL A 350 -5.35 -23.95 -1.15
N PRO A 351 -6.32 -24.48 -0.41
CA PRO A 351 -7.69 -24.53 -0.87
C PRO A 351 -8.35 -23.14 -0.94
N ASP A 352 -9.46 -23.06 -1.64
CA ASP A 352 -10.31 -21.86 -1.68
C ASP A 352 -10.69 -21.47 -0.24
N ASP A 353 -10.62 -20.16 0.08
CA ASP A 353 -10.88 -19.59 1.40
C ASP A 353 -10.05 -20.17 2.57
N GLY A 354 -9.00 -20.94 2.32
CA GLY A 354 -8.25 -21.68 3.33
C GLY A 354 -7.82 -20.86 4.55
N PHE A 355 -7.36 -19.63 4.33
CA PHE A 355 -6.96 -18.64 5.35
C PHE A 355 -7.70 -17.30 5.19
N SER A 356 -8.80 -17.28 4.43
CA SER A 356 -9.56 -16.06 4.18
C SER A 356 -9.98 -15.40 5.49
N GLY A 357 -9.72 -14.09 5.63
CA GLY A 357 -10.13 -13.30 6.80
C GLY A 357 -9.32 -13.55 8.08
N CYS A 358 -8.15 -14.19 8.00
CA CYS A 358 -7.23 -14.34 9.12
C CYS A 358 -6.49 -13.00 9.36
N LYS A 359 -7.19 -12.06 9.99
CA LYS A 359 -6.74 -10.67 10.12
C LYS A 359 -5.42 -10.50 10.88
N TYR A 360 -5.09 -11.43 11.76
CA TYR A 360 -3.91 -11.34 12.62
C TYR A 360 -2.78 -12.26 12.19
N LEU A 361 -2.97 -13.06 11.13
CA LEU A 361 -1.92 -13.92 10.58
C LEU A 361 -0.81 -13.06 9.97
N ILE A 362 0.40 -13.25 10.48
CA ILE A 362 1.60 -12.48 10.11
C ILE A 362 2.59 -13.40 9.42
N ASP A 363 3.12 -14.36 10.16
CA ASP A 363 4.18 -15.25 9.71
C ASP A 363 3.62 -16.49 9.06
N PHE A 364 4.04 -16.73 7.83
CA PHE A 364 3.51 -17.84 7.06
C PHE A 364 4.54 -18.37 6.05
N LYS A 365 4.67 -19.70 5.97
CA LYS A 365 5.49 -20.34 4.95
C LYS A 365 4.67 -21.37 4.18
N LEU A 366 4.75 -21.32 2.87
CA LEU A 366 4.08 -22.27 1.99
C LEU A 366 4.90 -23.54 1.81
N PRO A 367 4.25 -24.74 1.78
CA PRO A 367 4.93 -25.97 1.38
C PRO A 367 5.47 -25.88 -0.05
N VAL A 368 6.69 -26.39 -0.28
CA VAL A 368 7.39 -26.29 -1.57
C VAL A 368 6.69 -26.99 -2.74
N LYS A 369 5.80 -27.94 -2.45
CA LYS A 369 5.04 -28.71 -3.47
C LYS A 369 3.71 -28.04 -3.87
N VAL A 370 3.39 -26.88 -3.32
CA VAL A 370 2.17 -26.16 -3.69
C VAL A 370 2.31 -25.60 -5.10
N ILE A 371 1.45 -26.06 -6.00
CA ILE A 371 1.38 -25.62 -7.39
C ILE A 371 0.18 -24.70 -7.65
N ARG A 372 -0.76 -24.59 -6.69
CA ARG A 372 -1.94 -23.75 -6.79
C ARG A 372 -2.29 -23.08 -5.47
N ILE A 373 -2.64 -21.78 -5.54
CA ILE A 373 -3.27 -21.04 -4.45
C ILE A 373 -4.73 -20.77 -4.85
N GLY A 374 -5.67 -21.26 -4.05
CA GLY A 374 -7.10 -21.24 -4.35
C GLY A 374 -7.72 -19.84 -4.32
N ASN A 375 -8.99 -19.75 -4.71
CA ASN A 375 -9.75 -18.51 -4.69
C ASN A 375 -9.86 -17.98 -3.25
N SER A 376 -9.66 -16.68 -3.06
CA SER A 376 -9.72 -16.01 -1.76
C SER A 376 -8.87 -16.68 -0.66
N ALA A 377 -7.88 -17.50 -1.01
CA ALA A 377 -7.13 -18.33 -0.06
C ALA A 377 -6.58 -17.52 1.13
N PHE A 378 -6.11 -16.28 0.89
CA PHE A 378 -5.64 -15.33 1.91
C PHE A 378 -6.38 -13.98 1.86
N SER A 379 -7.53 -13.92 1.22
CA SER A 379 -8.27 -12.66 1.09
C SER A 379 -8.58 -12.05 2.45
N GLY A 380 -8.27 -10.76 2.62
CA GLY A 380 -8.52 -10.06 3.89
C GLY A 380 -7.58 -10.48 5.03
N CYS A 381 -6.32 -10.81 4.71
CA CYS A 381 -5.22 -11.01 5.66
C CYS A 381 -4.26 -9.80 5.59
N PRO A 382 -4.62 -8.63 6.14
CA PRO A 382 -3.86 -7.39 5.94
C PRO A 382 -2.46 -7.43 6.53
N ASN A 383 -2.24 -8.28 7.53
CA ASN A 383 -0.96 -8.41 8.23
C ASN A 383 -0.05 -9.52 7.67
N LEU A 384 -0.55 -10.32 6.72
CA LEU A 384 0.21 -11.44 6.16
C LEU A 384 1.51 -10.94 5.53
N CYS A 385 2.64 -11.41 6.04
CA CYS A 385 3.97 -11.10 5.54
C CYS A 385 4.55 -12.32 4.80
N LEU A 386 4.18 -12.47 3.54
CA LEU A 386 4.73 -13.51 2.66
C LEU A 386 5.74 -12.85 1.73
N THR A 387 6.98 -13.35 1.73
CA THR A 387 8.09 -12.78 0.96
C THR A 387 8.41 -13.57 -0.30
N GLU A 388 7.98 -14.83 -0.36
CA GLU A 388 8.25 -15.74 -1.48
C GLU A 388 7.07 -16.69 -1.73
N LEU A 389 6.97 -17.15 -2.95
CA LEU A 389 6.01 -18.17 -3.38
C LEU A 389 6.81 -19.40 -3.88
N PRO A 390 6.27 -20.62 -3.75
CA PRO A 390 6.95 -21.83 -4.24
C PRO A 390 7.32 -21.74 -5.72
N ASP A 391 8.54 -22.11 -6.09
CA ASP A 391 9.05 -22.05 -7.48
C ASP A 391 8.20 -22.84 -8.48
N GLY A 392 7.51 -23.89 -8.02
CA GLY A 392 6.62 -24.73 -8.82
C GLY A 392 5.20 -24.20 -8.97
N LEU A 393 4.87 -23.01 -8.42
CA LEU A 393 3.51 -22.48 -8.46
C LEU A 393 3.08 -22.14 -9.89
N GLU A 394 1.92 -22.66 -10.32
CA GLU A 394 1.38 -22.48 -11.67
C GLU A 394 0.14 -21.59 -11.72
N ASP A 395 -0.64 -21.52 -10.62
CA ASP A 395 -1.94 -20.84 -10.59
C ASP A 395 -2.19 -20.09 -9.27
N ILE A 396 -2.59 -18.83 -9.37
CA ILE A 396 -3.08 -17.99 -8.27
C ILE A 396 -4.55 -17.66 -8.55
N GLY A 397 -5.44 -18.08 -7.66
CA GLY A 397 -6.89 -17.96 -7.82
C GLY A 397 -7.42 -16.52 -7.70
N HIS A 398 -8.72 -16.38 -7.97
CA HIS A 398 -9.46 -15.13 -7.82
C HIS A 398 -9.37 -14.61 -6.38
N ARG A 399 -9.03 -13.31 -6.20
CA ARG A 399 -8.87 -12.66 -4.89
C ARG A 399 -7.92 -13.36 -3.92
N ALA A 400 -7.01 -14.20 -4.39
CA ALA A 400 -6.19 -15.03 -3.53
C ALA A 400 -5.49 -14.25 -2.41
N PHE A 401 -4.98 -13.05 -2.71
CA PHE A 401 -4.30 -12.15 -1.77
C PHE A 401 -4.98 -10.77 -1.66
N ALA A 402 -6.24 -10.62 -2.08
CA ALA A 402 -6.92 -9.33 -2.04
C ALA A 402 -6.94 -8.74 -0.63
N GLY A 403 -6.45 -7.49 -0.49
CA GLY A 403 -6.37 -6.82 0.80
C GLY A 403 -5.24 -7.31 1.72
N CYS A 404 -4.22 -8.00 1.17
CA CYS A 404 -3.01 -8.38 1.90
C CYS A 404 -1.97 -7.24 1.80
N GLY A 405 -2.21 -6.13 2.48
CA GLY A 405 -1.38 -4.92 2.40
C GLY A 405 0.08 -5.11 2.79
N ASN A 406 0.39 -6.10 3.62
CA ASN A 406 1.75 -6.39 4.11
C ASN A 406 2.49 -7.48 3.33
N ILE A 407 1.87 -8.09 2.31
CA ILE A 407 2.57 -9.08 1.47
C ILE A 407 3.73 -8.40 0.71
N ARG A 408 4.93 -9.02 0.70
CA ARG A 408 6.18 -8.40 0.21
C ARG A 408 6.87 -9.25 -0.85
N LEU A 409 6.16 -9.52 -1.93
CA LEU A 409 6.71 -10.28 -3.04
C LEU A 409 7.58 -9.38 -3.92
N ASN A 410 8.84 -9.77 -4.13
CA ASN A 410 9.77 -9.10 -5.04
C ASN A 410 9.83 -9.79 -6.42
N SER A 411 9.34 -11.03 -6.49
CA SER A 411 9.22 -11.82 -7.72
C SER A 411 8.03 -12.75 -7.63
N LEU A 412 7.58 -13.21 -8.80
CA LEU A 412 6.62 -14.30 -8.94
C LEU A 412 7.32 -15.48 -9.65
N PRO A 413 6.96 -16.73 -9.35
CA PRO A 413 7.53 -17.91 -9.99
C PRO A 413 7.39 -17.87 -11.52
N GLU A 414 8.44 -18.25 -12.26
CA GLU A 414 8.41 -18.25 -13.73
C GLU A 414 7.49 -19.32 -14.32
N THR A 415 7.12 -20.31 -13.51
CA THR A 415 6.15 -21.36 -13.84
C THR A 415 4.72 -20.87 -13.87
N LEU A 416 4.44 -19.68 -13.32
CA LEU A 416 3.08 -19.16 -13.15
C LEU A 416 2.42 -18.87 -14.49
N ARG A 417 1.26 -19.49 -14.74
CA ARG A 417 0.49 -19.43 -15.99
C ARG A 417 -0.74 -18.53 -15.86
N SER A 418 -1.29 -18.43 -14.65
CA SER A 418 -2.49 -17.63 -14.41
C SER A 418 -2.45 -16.90 -13.07
N ILE A 419 -2.98 -15.68 -13.08
CA ILE A 419 -3.24 -14.86 -11.90
C ILE A 419 -4.70 -14.41 -12.01
N GLY A 420 -5.53 -14.87 -11.09
CA GLY A 420 -6.96 -14.62 -11.10
C GLY A 420 -7.35 -13.17 -10.87
N ALA A 421 -8.60 -12.85 -11.17
CA ALA A 421 -9.12 -11.51 -10.99
C ALA A 421 -9.00 -11.04 -9.52
N TYR A 422 -8.58 -9.78 -9.32
CA TYR A 422 -8.36 -9.16 -8.01
C TYR A 422 -7.32 -9.86 -7.12
N ALA A 423 -6.46 -10.74 -7.68
CA ALA A 423 -5.56 -11.57 -6.89
C ALA A 423 -4.63 -10.77 -5.98
N PHE A 424 -4.13 -9.62 -6.43
CA PHE A 424 -3.28 -8.70 -5.68
C PHE A 424 -3.90 -7.31 -5.51
N SER A 425 -5.23 -7.21 -5.55
CA SER A 425 -5.92 -5.94 -5.32
C SER A 425 -5.63 -5.42 -3.90
N SER A 426 -5.26 -4.13 -3.79
CA SER A 426 -4.89 -3.49 -2.51
C SER A 426 -3.74 -4.20 -1.77
N CYS A 427 -2.71 -4.65 -2.53
CA CYS A 427 -1.46 -5.20 -2.01
C CYS A 427 -0.35 -4.15 -2.13
N ASP A 428 -0.19 -3.29 -1.12
CA ASP A 428 0.62 -2.07 -1.20
C ASP A 428 2.14 -2.31 -1.25
N ASN A 429 2.61 -3.48 -0.81
CA ASN A 429 4.03 -3.80 -0.70
C ASN A 429 4.53 -4.87 -1.69
N VAL A 430 3.77 -5.14 -2.75
CA VAL A 430 4.21 -6.03 -3.84
C VAL A 430 5.13 -5.24 -4.78
N ASN A 431 6.41 -5.65 -4.87
CA ASN A 431 7.45 -4.94 -5.62
C ASN A 431 8.03 -5.84 -6.73
N LEU A 432 7.31 -5.98 -7.83
CA LEU A 432 7.67 -6.89 -8.91
C LEU A 432 8.53 -6.17 -9.96
N THR A 433 9.74 -6.68 -10.21
CA THR A 433 10.60 -6.18 -11.30
C THR A 433 10.24 -6.78 -12.66
N LYS A 434 9.56 -7.94 -12.67
CA LYS A 434 9.04 -8.61 -13.87
C LYS A 434 7.78 -9.41 -13.53
N LEU A 435 6.92 -9.63 -14.53
CA LEU A 435 5.83 -10.60 -14.46
C LEU A 435 6.26 -11.93 -15.12
N PRO A 436 5.66 -13.07 -14.71
CA PRO A 436 5.98 -14.38 -15.26
C PRO A 436 5.76 -14.44 -16.79
N PRO A 437 6.71 -15.01 -17.55
CA PRO A 437 6.69 -14.97 -19.03
C PRO A 437 5.57 -15.81 -19.66
N LEU A 438 4.99 -16.74 -18.90
CA LEU A 438 3.91 -17.62 -19.39
C LEU A 438 2.51 -17.00 -19.28
N LEU A 439 2.38 -15.80 -18.72
CA LEU A 439 1.09 -15.11 -18.62
C LEU A 439 0.65 -14.65 -20.02
N THR A 440 -0.58 -15.00 -20.39
CA THR A 440 -1.24 -14.57 -21.62
C THR A 440 -2.32 -13.52 -21.39
N SER A 441 -2.77 -13.36 -20.14
CA SER A 441 -3.72 -12.34 -19.70
C SER A 441 -3.35 -11.76 -18.33
N ILE A 442 -3.73 -10.51 -18.10
CA ILE A 442 -3.85 -9.93 -16.77
C ILE A 442 -5.34 -9.75 -16.52
N GLU A 443 -5.87 -10.44 -15.52
CA GLU A 443 -7.31 -10.51 -15.28
C GLU A 443 -7.89 -9.23 -14.67
N THR A 444 -9.23 -9.20 -14.51
CA THR A 444 -9.95 -8.05 -13.93
C THR A 444 -9.38 -7.68 -12.56
N GLY A 445 -9.02 -6.40 -12.37
CA GLY A 445 -8.59 -5.84 -11.09
C GLY A 445 -7.36 -6.51 -10.46
N THR A 446 -6.57 -7.28 -11.21
CA THR A 446 -5.44 -8.08 -10.66
C THR A 446 -4.56 -7.28 -9.71
N PHE A 447 -4.21 -6.03 -10.06
CA PHE A 447 -3.38 -5.12 -9.26
C PHE A 447 -4.12 -3.84 -8.85
N GLU A 448 -5.45 -3.81 -8.90
CA GLU A 448 -6.25 -2.62 -8.60
C GLU A 448 -5.91 -2.05 -7.22
N GLY A 449 -5.58 -0.76 -7.17
CA GLY A 449 -5.32 -0.05 -5.92
C GLY A 449 -4.02 -0.44 -5.20
N SER A 450 -3.14 -1.23 -5.82
CA SER A 450 -1.83 -1.56 -5.25
C SER A 450 -0.86 -0.40 -5.40
N ASN A 451 -0.19 0.00 -4.31
CA ASN A 451 0.79 1.10 -4.31
C ASN A 451 2.25 0.63 -4.45
N GLY A 452 2.46 -0.68 -4.61
CA GLY A 452 3.77 -1.29 -4.83
C GLY A 452 4.42 -0.92 -6.16
N VAL A 453 5.66 -1.36 -6.35
CA VAL A 453 6.37 -1.18 -7.63
C VAL A 453 5.97 -2.31 -8.58
N LEU A 454 5.48 -1.96 -9.75
CA LEU A 454 5.20 -2.90 -10.83
C LEU A 454 6.24 -2.77 -11.95
N PRO A 455 6.47 -3.82 -12.77
CA PRO A 455 7.50 -3.81 -13.78
C PRO A 455 7.30 -2.72 -14.84
N GLU A 456 8.39 -2.27 -15.45
CA GLU A 456 8.38 -1.34 -16.58
C GLU A 456 7.97 -1.99 -17.91
N GLU A 457 7.99 -3.34 -17.98
CA GLU A 457 7.64 -4.12 -19.16
C GLU A 457 6.71 -5.28 -18.78
N LEU A 458 5.76 -5.58 -19.64
CA LEU A 458 4.84 -6.71 -19.50
C LEU A 458 5.32 -7.90 -20.36
N PRO A 459 4.94 -9.15 -20.02
CA PRO A 459 5.29 -10.33 -20.81
C PRO A 459 4.93 -10.18 -22.29
N SER A 460 5.85 -10.52 -23.18
CA SER A 460 5.65 -10.40 -24.65
C SER A 460 4.53 -11.28 -25.20
N GLY A 461 4.17 -12.36 -24.48
CA GLY A 461 3.07 -13.26 -24.81
C GLY A 461 1.68 -12.76 -24.39
N LEU A 462 1.58 -11.57 -23.78
CA LEU A 462 0.30 -11.07 -23.26
C LEU A 462 -0.61 -10.63 -24.40
N VAL A 463 -1.85 -11.14 -24.41
CA VAL A 463 -2.88 -10.87 -25.41
C VAL A 463 -3.96 -9.92 -24.90
N SER A 464 -4.23 -9.93 -23.59
CA SER A 464 -5.28 -9.11 -22.98
C SER A 464 -4.93 -8.54 -21.62
N ILE A 465 -5.42 -7.34 -21.37
CA ILE A 465 -5.45 -6.68 -20.06
C ILE A 465 -6.92 -6.48 -19.70
N GLY A 466 -7.35 -7.11 -18.62
CA GLY A 466 -8.73 -7.13 -18.15
C GLY A 466 -9.20 -5.79 -17.58
N PRO A 467 -10.51 -5.66 -17.32
CA PRO A 467 -11.10 -4.49 -16.67
C PRO A 467 -10.40 -4.14 -15.34
N SER A 468 -10.17 -2.84 -15.09
CA SER A 468 -9.55 -2.33 -13.86
C SER A 468 -8.21 -2.95 -13.47
N ALA A 469 -7.52 -3.68 -14.35
CA ALA A 469 -6.34 -4.49 -14.03
C ALA A 469 -5.23 -3.72 -13.30
N PHE A 470 -5.01 -2.44 -13.67
CA PHE A 470 -4.05 -1.52 -13.05
C PHE A 470 -4.71 -0.25 -12.50
N ARG A 471 -6.02 -0.27 -12.27
CA ARG A 471 -6.76 0.91 -11.82
C ARG A 471 -6.17 1.48 -10.54
N SER A 472 -6.03 2.82 -10.50
CA SER A 472 -5.55 3.59 -9.34
C SER A 472 -4.11 3.29 -8.91
N ILE A 473 -3.25 2.81 -9.81
CA ILE A 473 -1.81 2.66 -9.56
C ILE A 473 -1.10 3.95 -9.98
N THR A 474 -0.89 4.84 -9.03
CA THR A 474 -0.37 6.19 -9.30
C THR A 474 1.09 6.22 -9.76
N LYS A 475 1.87 5.15 -9.50
CA LYS A 475 3.30 5.05 -9.82
C LYS A 475 3.61 4.05 -10.95
N LEU A 476 2.62 3.68 -11.76
CA LEU A 476 2.82 2.75 -12.87
C LEU A 476 3.70 3.38 -13.96
N ASN A 477 4.86 2.78 -14.23
CA ASN A 477 5.86 3.31 -15.17
C ASN A 477 6.14 2.32 -16.32
N LEU A 478 5.08 1.80 -16.95
CA LEU A 478 5.24 0.96 -18.13
C LEU A 478 5.84 1.78 -19.28
N LYS A 479 6.90 1.23 -19.90
CA LYS A 479 7.58 1.84 -21.06
C LYS A 479 6.88 1.53 -22.38
N LYS A 480 6.35 0.32 -22.50
CA LYS A 480 5.68 -0.18 -23.69
C LYS A 480 4.65 -1.24 -23.30
N LEU A 481 3.59 -1.36 -24.09
CA LEU A 481 2.67 -2.51 -24.08
C LEU A 481 3.10 -3.56 -25.10
N PRO A 482 2.89 -4.87 -24.86
CA PRO A 482 3.24 -5.94 -25.79
C PRO A 482 2.56 -5.77 -27.15
N ASP A 483 3.30 -6.01 -28.24
CA ASP A 483 2.78 -5.83 -29.60
C ASP A 483 1.61 -6.78 -29.95
N GLY A 484 1.55 -7.95 -29.28
CA GLY A 484 0.47 -8.94 -29.43
C GLY A 484 -0.82 -8.60 -28.69
N LEU A 485 -0.87 -7.49 -27.94
CA LEU A 485 -2.04 -7.13 -27.16
C LEU A 485 -3.18 -6.67 -28.05
N THR A 486 -4.35 -7.32 -27.92
CA THR A 486 -5.54 -7.05 -28.73
C THR A 486 -6.71 -6.48 -27.93
N PHE A 487 -6.63 -6.52 -26.60
CA PHE A 487 -7.69 -6.04 -25.71
C PHE A 487 -7.14 -5.31 -24.48
N ILE A 488 -7.68 -4.13 -24.20
CA ILE A 488 -7.51 -3.36 -22.96
C ILE A 488 -8.90 -3.07 -22.43
N GLY A 489 -9.24 -3.65 -21.27
CA GLY A 489 -10.58 -3.58 -20.69
C GLY A 489 -10.96 -2.21 -20.15
N LEU A 490 -12.24 -2.06 -19.80
CA LEU A 490 -12.76 -0.85 -19.18
C LEU A 490 -11.96 -0.49 -17.90
N GLN A 491 -11.65 0.80 -17.71
CA GLN A 491 -10.93 1.32 -16.54
C GLN A 491 -9.53 0.69 -16.30
N ALA A 492 -8.97 -0.04 -17.27
CA ALA A 492 -7.76 -0.85 -17.07
C ALA A 492 -6.58 -0.04 -16.51
N PHE A 493 -6.43 1.23 -16.92
CA PHE A 493 -5.41 2.17 -16.45
C PHE A 493 -6.00 3.44 -15.83
N GLU A 494 -7.27 3.43 -15.42
CA GLU A 494 -7.88 4.62 -14.79
C GLU A 494 -7.09 5.05 -13.57
N GLY A 495 -6.63 6.32 -13.54
CA GLY A 495 -5.87 6.88 -12.42
C GLY A 495 -4.37 6.51 -12.39
N CYS A 496 -3.83 5.94 -13.47
CA CYS A 496 -2.39 5.72 -13.62
C CYS A 496 -1.70 7.02 -14.06
N GLU A 497 -1.53 7.95 -13.14
CA GLU A 497 -1.12 9.33 -13.43
C GLU A 497 0.25 9.44 -14.10
N THR A 498 1.21 8.56 -13.73
CA THR A 498 2.60 8.55 -14.25
C THR A 498 2.79 7.68 -15.49
N LEU A 499 1.72 7.07 -16.03
CA LEU A 499 1.80 6.22 -17.22
C LEU A 499 2.17 7.05 -18.45
N ALA A 500 3.39 6.86 -18.97
CA ALA A 500 3.98 7.71 -20.03
C ALA A 500 4.15 6.98 -21.38
N LEU A 501 3.19 6.12 -21.75
CA LEU A 501 3.20 5.42 -23.03
C LEU A 501 3.18 6.42 -24.21
N THR A 502 3.97 6.12 -25.25
CA THR A 502 4.03 6.90 -26.50
C THR A 502 3.29 6.26 -27.67
N GLU A 503 2.94 4.97 -27.54
CA GLU A 503 2.23 4.19 -28.55
C GLU A 503 1.32 3.15 -27.90
N LEU A 504 0.30 2.71 -28.63
CA LEU A 504 -0.57 1.59 -28.26
C LEU A 504 -0.41 0.45 -29.28
N PRO A 505 -0.60 -0.82 -28.86
CA PRO A 505 -0.51 -1.97 -29.75
C PRO A 505 -1.46 -1.88 -30.94
N SER A 506 -0.98 -2.23 -32.14
CA SER A 506 -1.74 -2.12 -33.39
C SER A 506 -2.95 -3.06 -33.50
N GLY A 507 -3.02 -4.10 -32.66
CA GLY A 507 -4.13 -5.04 -32.59
C GLY A 507 -5.40 -4.51 -31.91
N LEU A 508 -5.36 -3.33 -31.31
CA LEU A 508 -6.54 -2.73 -30.65
C LEU A 508 -7.55 -2.22 -31.68
N THR A 509 -8.83 -2.49 -31.44
CA THR A 509 -9.96 -2.03 -32.28
C THR A 509 -10.88 -1.04 -31.55
N THR A 510 -10.82 -1.00 -30.22
CA THR A 510 -11.60 -0.08 -29.40
C THR A 510 -10.73 0.48 -28.28
N ILE A 511 -11.05 1.69 -27.81
CA ILE A 511 -10.58 2.22 -26.53
C ILE A 511 -11.78 2.21 -25.61
N GLU A 512 -11.74 1.31 -24.63
CA GLU A 512 -12.87 1.00 -23.77
C GLU A 512 -13.18 2.13 -22.76
N LEU A 513 -14.38 2.05 -22.14
CA LEU A 513 -14.86 2.96 -21.10
C LEU A 513 -13.78 3.26 -20.06
N ARG A 514 -13.38 4.54 -19.92
CA ARG A 514 -12.40 5.03 -18.95
C ARG A 514 -11.02 4.33 -18.99
N ALA A 515 -10.69 3.65 -20.07
CA ALA A 515 -9.48 2.82 -20.14
C ALA A 515 -8.21 3.55 -19.70
N PHE A 516 -8.07 4.85 -20.05
CA PHE A 516 -6.94 5.71 -19.71
C PHE A 516 -7.35 6.99 -18.96
N LYS A 517 -8.52 7.00 -18.33
CA LYS A 517 -8.97 8.18 -17.59
C LYS A 517 -7.98 8.60 -16.53
N ARG A 518 -7.62 9.90 -16.47
CA ARG A 518 -6.62 10.49 -15.55
C ARG A 518 -5.20 9.94 -15.70
N CYS A 519 -4.81 9.48 -16.89
CA CYS A 519 -3.41 9.20 -17.21
C CYS A 519 -2.74 10.51 -17.65
N GLY A 520 -2.33 11.35 -16.68
CA GLY A 520 -1.85 12.70 -16.94
C GLY A 520 -0.60 12.77 -17.81
N ASP A 521 0.32 11.82 -17.64
CA ASP A 521 1.60 11.75 -18.36
C ASP A 521 1.55 10.95 -19.66
N LEU A 522 0.37 10.49 -20.11
CA LEU A 522 0.20 9.70 -21.32
C LEU A 522 0.53 10.52 -22.59
N LYS A 523 1.59 10.14 -23.33
CA LYS A 523 2.17 10.90 -24.45
C LYS A 523 2.00 10.21 -25.80
N LEU A 524 0.80 9.67 -26.06
CA LEU A 524 0.52 8.99 -27.32
C LEU A 524 0.72 9.93 -28.50
N LYS A 525 1.51 9.48 -29.50
CA LYS A 525 1.78 10.21 -30.76
C LYS A 525 0.77 9.89 -31.84
N SER A 526 0.12 8.76 -31.75
CA SER A 526 -0.98 8.31 -32.62
C SER A 526 -1.82 7.26 -31.90
N LEU A 527 -3.02 7.03 -32.40
CA LEU A 527 -3.82 5.86 -32.04
C LEU A 527 -3.69 4.79 -33.12
N PRO A 528 -3.82 3.49 -32.80
CA PRO A 528 -3.81 2.41 -33.78
C PRO A 528 -4.83 2.62 -34.91
N ALA A 529 -4.43 2.33 -36.15
CA ALA A 529 -5.27 2.55 -37.34
C ALA A 529 -6.59 1.77 -37.31
N GLY A 530 -6.63 0.63 -36.59
CA GLY A 530 -7.80 -0.22 -36.43
C GLY A 530 -8.85 0.26 -35.44
N ILE A 531 -8.62 1.36 -34.72
CA ILE A 531 -9.58 1.87 -33.74
C ILE A 531 -10.84 2.40 -34.44
N THR A 532 -11.98 1.77 -34.14
CA THR A 532 -13.29 2.13 -34.69
C THR A 532 -14.15 2.93 -33.71
N LYS A 533 -13.87 2.80 -32.40
CA LYS A 533 -14.60 3.46 -31.34
C LYS A 533 -13.68 3.91 -30.21
N ILE A 534 -13.92 5.12 -29.70
CA ILE A 534 -13.37 5.64 -28.45
C ILE A 534 -14.54 5.82 -27.51
N ASP A 535 -14.60 5.00 -26.45
CA ASP A 535 -15.77 4.93 -25.58
C ASP A 535 -15.78 6.07 -24.53
N LYS A 536 -16.85 6.10 -23.73
CA LYS A 536 -17.10 7.14 -22.73
C LYS A 536 -15.91 7.33 -21.78
N GLU A 537 -15.50 8.59 -21.59
CA GLU A 537 -14.43 9.02 -20.70
C GLU A 537 -13.05 8.33 -20.94
N ALA A 538 -12.84 7.72 -22.12
CA ALA A 538 -11.68 6.86 -22.40
C ALA A 538 -10.34 7.54 -22.12
N PHE A 539 -10.17 8.83 -22.48
CA PHE A 539 -8.99 9.65 -22.26
C PHE A 539 -9.26 10.89 -21.40
N ALA A 540 -10.38 10.92 -20.64
CA ALA A 540 -10.70 12.09 -19.83
C ALA A 540 -9.58 12.41 -18.83
N GLY A 541 -9.05 13.65 -18.87
CA GLY A 541 -7.95 14.09 -18.03
C GLY A 541 -6.54 13.69 -18.50
N CYS A 542 -6.38 13.19 -19.73
CA CYS A 542 -5.07 12.94 -20.34
C CYS A 542 -4.52 14.23 -20.96
N VAL A 543 -3.84 15.02 -20.13
CA VAL A 543 -3.38 16.37 -20.53
C VAL A 543 -2.13 16.38 -21.41
N SER A 544 -1.42 15.25 -21.54
CA SER A 544 -0.13 15.14 -22.24
C SER A 544 -0.21 14.43 -23.60
N LEU A 545 -1.42 14.20 -24.16
CA LEU A 545 -1.58 13.57 -25.48
C LEU A 545 -0.94 14.41 -26.58
N GLU A 546 -0.16 13.78 -27.47
CA GLU A 546 0.62 14.45 -28.52
C GLU A 546 0.03 14.30 -29.94
N PHE A 547 -0.93 13.38 -30.19
CA PHE A 547 -1.51 13.19 -31.52
C PHE A 547 -2.39 14.37 -31.94
N THR A 548 -2.36 14.65 -33.24
CA THR A 548 -3.14 15.73 -33.87
C THR A 548 -4.19 15.21 -34.88
N SER A 549 -4.28 13.90 -35.07
CA SER A 549 -5.27 13.25 -35.89
C SER A 549 -5.78 11.96 -35.25
N LEU A 550 -7.05 11.66 -35.47
CA LEU A 550 -7.68 10.40 -35.06
C LEU A 550 -7.64 9.38 -36.20
N PRO A 551 -7.70 8.06 -35.90
CA PRO A 551 -7.60 6.99 -36.90
C PRO A 551 -8.69 7.04 -37.97
N GLU A 552 -8.34 6.68 -39.20
CA GLU A 552 -9.27 6.68 -40.34
C GLU A 552 -10.50 5.76 -40.15
N ALA A 553 -10.33 4.66 -39.43
CA ALA A 553 -11.41 3.71 -39.13
C ALA A 553 -12.40 4.22 -38.06
N LEU A 554 -12.10 5.33 -37.39
CA LEU A 554 -12.92 5.82 -36.28
C LEU A 554 -14.29 6.30 -36.76
N THR A 555 -15.35 5.77 -36.11
CA THR A 555 -16.73 6.14 -36.42
C THR A 555 -17.45 6.86 -35.27
N GLU A 556 -17.05 6.62 -34.03
CA GLU A 556 -17.76 7.11 -32.84
C GLU A 556 -16.80 7.65 -31.79
N ILE A 557 -17.09 8.85 -31.24
CA ILE A 557 -16.41 9.48 -30.11
C ILE A 557 -17.43 9.57 -28.99
N GLY A 558 -17.19 8.81 -27.92
CA GLY A 558 -18.11 8.66 -26.79
C GLY A 558 -18.17 9.88 -25.86
N LYS A 559 -19.16 9.85 -24.98
CA LYS A 559 -19.41 10.90 -23.98
C LYS A 559 -18.18 11.19 -23.13
N MET A 560 -17.77 12.48 -23.05
CA MET A 560 -16.60 12.91 -22.28
C MET A 560 -15.28 12.22 -22.68
N ALA A 561 -15.16 11.64 -23.87
CA ALA A 561 -14.02 10.81 -24.26
C ALA A 561 -12.68 11.51 -24.10
N PHE A 562 -12.59 12.80 -24.41
CA PHE A 562 -11.42 13.66 -24.33
C PHE A 562 -11.59 14.84 -23.36
N MET A 563 -12.50 14.73 -22.40
CA MET A 563 -12.74 15.81 -21.42
C MET A 563 -11.43 16.21 -20.72
N ASN A 564 -11.14 17.51 -20.65
CA ASN A 564 -9.92 18.09 -20.06
C ASN A 564 -8.61 17.62 -20.72
N CYS A 565 -8.59 17.34 -22.02
CA CYS A 565 -7.37 17.12 -22.79
C CYS A 565 -6.83 18.44 -23.38
N ALA A 566 -5.50 18.52 -23.59
CA ALA A 566 -4.83 19.78 -23.99
C ALA A 566 -4.53 19.89 -25.50
N PHE A 567 -5.46 19.48 -26.36
CA PHE A 567 -5.28 19.60 -27.81
C PHE A 567 -5.21 21.05 -28.28
N ARG A 568 -4.22 21.37 -29.15
CA ARG A 568 -4.17 22.66 -29.86
C ARG A 568 -4.85 22.58 -31.23
N GLN A 569 -4.71 21.44 -31.90
CA GLN A 569 -5.43 21.13 -33.12
C GLN A 569 -5.78 19.64 -33.17
N LEU A 570 -6.86 19.31 -33.82
CA LEU A 570 -7.28 17.92 -33.98
C LEU A 570 -7.93 17.73 -35.36
N THR A 571 -7.57 16.63 -36.05
CA THR A 571 -8.21 16.20 -37.29
C THR A 571 -9.10 15.00 -37.00
N LEU A 572 -10.39 15.13 -37.29
CA LEU A 572 -11.38 14.07 -37.23
C LEU A 572 -11.47 13.41 -38.63
N PRO A 573 -11.38 12.08 -38.73
CA PRO A 573 -11.40 11.37 -40.00
C PRO A 573 -12.77 11.41 -40.68
N ALA A 574 -12.80 11.04 -41.96
CA ALA A 574 -14.01 11.04 -42.77
C ALA A 574 -15.08 10.06 -42.26
N GLY A 575 -14.67 9.00 -41.57
CA GLY A 575 -15.57 7.97 -41.03
C GLY A 575 -16.38 8.35 -39.79
N VAL A 576 -16.09 9.47 -39.12
CA VAL A 576 -16.80 9.84 -37.89
C VAL A 576 -18.25 10.20 -38.20
N VAL A 577 -19.18 9.47 -37.60
CA VAL A 577 -20.63 9.67 -37.76
C VAL A 577 -21.30 10.25 -36.49
N ARG A 578 -20.65 10.14 -35.33
CA ARG A 578 -21.21 10.63 -34.07
C ARG A 578 -20.13 11.16 -33.11
N ILE A 579 -20.43 12.29 -32.45
CA ILE A 579 -19.67 12.90 -31.37
C ILE A 579 -20.65 13.13 -30.22
N GLU A 580 -20.48 12.40 -29.12
CA GLU A 580 -21.41 12.44 -27.99
C GLU A 580 -21.17 13.62 -27.06
N GLU A 581 -22.10 13.81 -26.12
CA GLU A 581 -22.15 14.90 -25.13
C GLU A 581 -20.84 15.06 -24.37
N ASP A 582 -20.37 16.32 -24.22
CA ASP A 582 -19.19 16.71 -23.44
C ASP A 582 -17.87 16.05 -23.92
N ALA A 583 -17.83 15.46 -25.13
CA ALA A 583 -16.66 14.72 -25.63
C ALA A 583 -15.35 15.51 -25.53
N PHE A 584 -15.39 16.84 -25.76
CA PHE A 584 -14.25 17.76 -25.72
C PHE A 584 -14.35 18.83 -24.64
N LYS A 585 -15.20 18.66 -23.65
CA LYS A 585 -15.36 19.59 -22.54
C LYS A 585 -14.04 19.86 -21.81
N GLY A 586 -13.70 21.13 -21.59
CA GLY A 586 -12.44 21.51 -20.94
C GLY A 586 -11.19 21.42 -21.82
N CYS A 587 -11.34 21.19 -23.16
CA CYS A 587 -10.23 21.26 -24.11
C CYS A 587 -9.94 22.73 -24.53
N GLU A 588 -9.76 23.62 -23.56
CA GLU A 588 -9.65 25.08 -23.73
C GLU A 588 -8.46 25.52 -24.61
N SER A 589 -7.46 24.66 -24.78
CA SER A 589 -6.30 24.92 -25.64
C SER A 589 -6.58 24.77 -27.15
N MET A 590 -7.76 24.26 -27.54
CA MET A 590 -8.13 23.96 -28.93
C MET A 590 -8.18 25.26 -29.78
N LYS A 591 -7.40 25.31 -30.85
CA LYS A 591 -7.37 26.44 -31.80
C LYS A 591 -7.96 26.08 -33.15
N ALA A 592 -7.76 24.85 -33.59
CA ALA A 592 -8.22 24.41 -34.93
C ALA A 592 -8.75 22.99 -34.88
N VAL A 593 -9.85 22.77 -35.58
CA VAL A 593 -10.39 21.43 -35.84
C VAL A 593 -10.54 21.25 -37.33
N ASN A 594 -10.00 20.16 -37.87
CA ASN A 594 -10.26 19.74 -39.24
C ASN A 594 -11.21 18.54 -39.20
N ILE A 595 -12.28 18.59 -39.96
CA ILE A 595 -13.28 17.51 -40.06
C ILE A 595 -13.31 17.04 -41.50
N LEU A 596 -12.91 15.79 -41.76
CA LEU A 596 -12.79 15.26 -43.09
C LEU A 596 -14.10 14.65 -43.60
N ALA A 597 -15.11 14.48 -42.73
CA ALA A 597 -16.41 13.93 -43.11
C ALA A 597 -17.15 14.85 -44.09
N GLU A 598 -17.67 14.28 -45.16
CA GLU A 598 -18.48 15.01 -46.15
C GLU A 598 -19.87 15.37 -45.64
N ASP A 599 -20.44 14.52 -44.78
CA ASP A 599 -21.69 14.78 -44.09
C ASP A 599 -21.39 15.10 -42.60
N PRO A 600 -22.01 16.16 -42.05
CA PRO A 600 -21.81 16.54 -40.67
C PRO A 600 -22.17 15.40 -39.72
N PRO A 601 -21.24 14.94 -38.85
CA PRO A 601 -21.54 13.97 -37.81
C PRO A 601 -22.68 14.42 -36.90
N VAL A 602 -23.45 13.49 -36.34
CA VAL A 602 -24.39 13.79 -35.28
C VAL A 602 -23.59 14.40 -34.10
N MET A 603 -23.98 15.61 -33.66
CA MET A 603 -23.21 16.40 -32.71
C MET A 603 -24.04 16.65 -31.46
N ASP A 604 -23.67 16.01 -30.37
CA ASP A 604 -24.22 16.26 -29.05
C ASP A 604 -23.24 17.08 -28.17
N ASP A 605 -21.95 17.19 -28.60
CA ASP A 605 -20.93 18.00 -27.96
C ASP A 605 -21.03 19.48 -28.38
N ILE A 606 -21.02 20.39 -27.39
CA ILE A 606 -21.03 21.84 -27.65
C ILE A 606 -19.64 22.48 -27.55
N TYR A 607 -18.67 21.82 -26.98
CA TYR A 607 -17.37 22.39 -26.60
C TYR A 607 -16.35 22.36 -27.73
N LEU A 608 -16.41 21.35 -28.63
CA LEU A 608 -15.50 21.24 -29.76
C LEU A 608 -15.49 22.52 -30.60
N GLY A 609 -16.65 23.01 -30.93
CA GLY A 609 -16.79 24.23 -31.71
C GLY A 609 -16.73 25.51 -30.88
N GLU A 610 -17.00 25.45 -29.59
CA GLU A 610 -16.88 26.59 -28.68
C GLU A 610 -15.42 27.02 -28.52
N TYR A 611 -14.52 26.09 -28.24
CA TYR A 611 -13.10 26.37 -28.02
C TYR A 611 -12.32 26.63 -29.30
N ALA A 612 -12.64 25.96 -30.43
CA ALA A 612 -11.91 26.15 -31.67
C ALA A 612 -12.07 27.57 -32.24
N ASP A 613 -10.97 28.22 -32.64
CA ASP A 613 -10.98 29.48 -33.38
C ASP A 613 -11.42 29.27 -34.82
N VAL A 614 -11.09 28.12 -35.41
CA VAL A 614 -11.43 27.76 -36.80
C VAL A 614 -11.81 26.28 -36.91
N ILE A 615 -12.88 26.01 -37.67
CA ILE A 615 -13.33 24.66 -38.02
C ILE A 615 -13.21 24.51 -39.52
N ARG A 616 -12.36 23.61 -39.99
CA ARG A 616 -12.16 23.36 -41.41
C ARG A 616 -12.91 22.11 -41.85
N VAL A 617 -13.66 22.20 -42.92
CA VAL A 617 -14.48 21.13 -43.47
C VAL A 617 -14.24 21.01 -45.00
N PRO A 618 -14.58 19.89 -45.67
CA PRO A 618 -14.48 19.79 -47.11
C PRO A 618 -15.21 20.94 -47.81
N ALA A 619 -14.59 21.55 -48.83
CA ALA A 619 -15.15 22.74 -49.50
C ALA A 619 -16.58 22.52 -50.00
N ALA A 620 -16.87 21.31 -50.55
CA ALA A 620 -18.20 20.92 -51.04
C ALA A 620 -19.25 20.78 -49.93
N SER A 621 -18.81 20.56 -48.67
CA SER A 621 -19.68 20.31 -47.52
C SER A 621 -19.93 21.56 -46.66
N LEU A 622 -19.31 22.70 -46.99
CA LEU A 622 -19.34 23.92 -46.18
C LEU A 622 -20.77 24.35 -45.81
N GLU A 623 -21.70 24.35 -46.77
CA GLU A 623 -23.08 24.74 -46.51
C GLU A 623 -23.87 23.68 -45.72
N LYS A 624 -23.54 22.39 -45.87
CA LYS A 624 -24.10 21.33 -45.04
C LYS A 624 -23.80 21.58 -43.57
N TYR A 625 -22.54 21.88 -43.24
CA TYR A 625 -22.13 22.16 -41.85
C TYR A 625 -22.75 23.44 -41.28
N ARG A 626 -22.87 24.49 -42.12
CA ARG A 626 -23.49 25.76 -41.71
C ARG A 626 -24.97 25.65 -41.34
N THR A 627 -25.65 24.63 -41.89
CA THR A 627 -27.10 24.43 -41.70
C THR A 627 -27.44 23.21 -40.83
N ALA A 628 -26.48 22.31 -40.59
CA ALA A 628 -26.70 21.11 -39.81
C ALA A 628 -27.02 21.40 -38.34
N SER A 629 -27.91 20.60 -37.74
CA SER A 629 -28.23 20.65 -36.33
C SER A 629 -26.97 20.36 -35.49
N GLY A 630 -26.80 21.09 -34.40
CA GLY A 630 -25.61 21.01 -33.53
C GLY A 630 -24.40 21.79 -34.08
N TRP A 631 -24.24 21.96 -35.41
CA TRP A 631 -23.12 22.63 -36.05
C TRP A 631 -23.38 24.11 -36.40
N SER A 632 -24.61 24.44 -36.76
CA SER A 632 -24.99 25.76 -37.32
C SER A 632 -24.69 26.94 -36.36
N GLN A 633 -24.58 26.70 -35.07
CA GLN A 633 -24.21 27.70 -34.06
C GLN A 633 -22.81 28.27 -34.29
N TRP A 634 -21.89 27.52 -34.93
CA TRP A 634 -20.52 27.95 -35.22
C TRP A 634 -20.31 28.36 -36.70
N LYS A 635 -21.35 28.68 -37.45
CA LYS A 635 -21.28 29.01 -38.87
C LYS A 635 -20.20 30.04 -39.24
N ALA A 636 -19.87 30.99 -38.35
CA ALA A 636 -18.82 31.98 -38.54
C ALA A 636 -17.39 31.41 -38.48
N LYS A 637 -17.18 30.24 -37.85
CA LYS A 637 -15.87 29.61 -37.67
C LYS A 637 -15.52 28.64 -38.85
N PHE A 638 -16.49 28.26 -39.68
CA PHE A 638 -16.25 27.33 -40.77
C PHE A 638 -15.39 27.93 -41.89
N ARG A 639 -14.39 27.18 -42.33
CA ARG A 639 -13.51 27.46 -43.47
C ARG A 639 -13.37 26.19 -44.31
N PRO A 640 -13.14 26.31 -45.62
CA PRO A 640 -12.82 25.14 -46.43
C PRO A 640 -11.43 24.60 -46.09
N ILE A 641 -11.27 23.27 -46.13
CA ILE A 641 -9.95 22.64 -46.12
C ILE A 641 -9.27 23.09 -47.43
N ALA A 642 -8.04 23.61 -47.35
CA ALA A 642 -7.28 23.99 -48.54
C ALA A 642 -7.05 22.74 -49.42
N ALA A 643 -7.28 22.86 -50.73
CA ALA A 643 -6.83 21.83 -51.65
C ALA A 643 -5.30 21.82 -51.64
N GLU A 644 -4.68 20.65 -51.39
CA GLU A 644 -3.25 20.44 -51.53
C GLU A 644 -2.81 20.64 -52.99
#